data_d135564b6785b8916edc42b635ede766
#
_entry.id   d135564b6785b8916edc42b635ede766
#
_cell.length_a   1.000
_cell.length_b   1.000
_cell.length_c   1.000
_cell.angle_alpha   90.00
_cell.angle_beta   90.00
_cell.angle_gamma   90.00
#
_symmetry.space_group_name_H-M   'P 1'
#
loop_
_entity.id
_entity.type
_entity.pdbx_description
1 polymer ?
#
loop_
_entity_poly.entity_id
_entity_poly.type
_entity_poly.pdbx_seq_one_letter_code
_entity_poly.pdbx_strand_id
1 'polypeptide(L)'
;MAKELDKQYSPQNVEDRTYKFWCDHKYFHAEVNPDKKPYTIVIPPPNITGQLHMGHALDETLQDILIRWRRMEGYETLWLPGTDHASIATEAKIVEAMRKEGITKEEIGREKFLERAWEWKAQYGGRIVEQLKKLGSSCDWDRERFTLDEGCSKAVREVFCKLYDKGLIYRGERIINWCPHCLTSISDAEVEYEDQAGHFWHLRYPFKDGSGYLELATTRPETLLGDTAVAVNPNDERYKDMVGKTLILPIVHREIPVIADDYVDIEFGTGVVKITPAHDPNDFEVGLRHNLEVINVLTPDAKIVDDYPKYAGMDRYEARKAIIEDLQAEGALVEIEDYSHNVGTCYRCGTTVEPRVSKQWFVKMEPLAKPAVEVVRNGEVKFVPERFDKTYFHWMENIKDWCISRQLWWGHRIPAYYCDDCGEVMVSAQEVHTCSKCGGNHVHQDPDTLDTWFSSALWPFSTLGYPDDTKELEYFYPTDTLVTGYDIIFFWVARMIFSGVEHMGQVPFHTVLIHGLVRDAQGRKMSKSLGNGIDPLLVIDQYGADALRFTLATGNAPGNDMRFSDEKVKASRNFANKLWNAARFVLMYLGNDYNYPGLPKDLAIEDKWILSKVNTLAKEVTDNLERFELGIAVAKLYDFIWDVFCDWYIEIAKIRLQSGEGADTAKAVLVYVLTDILKLLHPFMPFITEEIYQAIPHDTESIMISKWPEYDPTLSFADEEAQMEKIMDAIRAIRNRRAEMNIPPSKKSKVYVETAFADVFAVGSEFIKRLAYASDVEIADAFGDLGNTVTIVTNDAKIYIPLGDLVDFEAEAKRLQKELAAAEEKLAFINKKLDNPGFVNKAPEKVVQQNRDEAAKLTEKIANLRSSLENLGK
;
A
#
# COMPACT_ATOMS: atom_id res chain seq x y z
N MET A 1 3.06 -0.44 -40.54
CA MET A 1 4.09 -1.36 -41.09
C MET A 1 4.78 -2.02 -39.88
N ALA A 2 4.89 -3.35 -39.92
CA ALA A 2 5.56 -4.08 -38.85
C ALA A 2 7.06 -3.70 -38.76
N LYS A 3 7.55 -3.39 -37.56
CA LYS A 3 8.96 -3.06 -37.32
C LYS A 3 9.64 -4.23 -36.63
N GLU A 4 10.91 -4.48 -36.98
CA GLU A 4 11.70 -5.49 -36.28
C GLU A 4 12.01 -5.05 -34.84
N LEU A 5 11.73 -5.91 -33.86
CA LEU A 5 12.07 -5.70 -32.47
C LEU A 5 13.47 -6.22 -32.15
N ASP A 6 14.19 -5.56 -31.25
CA ASP A 6 15.51 -5.98 -30.78
C ASP A 6 15.48 -7.40 -30.21
N LYS A 7 16.65 -8.08 -30.21
CA LYS A 7 16.74 -9.46 -29.69
C LYS A 7 16.33 -9.63 -28.25
N GLN A 8 16.50 -8.58 -27.45
CA GLN A 8 16.18 -8.57 -26.03
C GLN A 8 15.48 -7.25 -25.67
N TYR A 9 14.47 -7.31 -24.82
CA TYR A 9 13.83 -6.13 -24.28
C TYR A 9 14.78 -5.39 -23.33
N SER A 10 14.96 -4.09 -23.55
CA SER A 10 15.75 -3.21 -22.69
C SER A 10 14.88 -2.03 -22.24
N PRO A 11 14.37 -2.07 -20.99
CA PRO A 11 13.55 -0.99 -20.44
C PRO A 11 14.23 0.38 -20.55
N GLN A 12 15.54 0.44 -20.27
CA GLN A 12 16.33 1.68 -20.28
C GLN A 12 16.34 2.39 -21.65
N ASN A 13 16.17 1.63 -22.74
CA ASN A 13 16.11 2.19 -24.10
C ASN A 13 14.69 2.59 -24.50
N VAL A 14 13.68 2.12 -23.78
CA VAL A 14 12.25 2.26 -24.13
C VAL A 14 11.56 3.29 -23.25
N GLU A 15 11.71 3.20 -21.94
CA GLU A 15 10.85 3.89 -20.98
C GLU A 15 10.88 5.41 -21.12
N ASP A 16 12.06 6.04 -21.13
CA ASP A 16 12.18 7.50 -21.20
C ASP A 16 11.61 8.09 -22.50
N ARG A 17 11.90 7.46 -23.66
CA ARG A 17 11.39 7.94 -24.95
C ARG A 17 9.88 7.74 -25.10
N THR A 18 9.37 6.63 -24.57
CA THR A 18 7.94 6.33 -24.60
C THR A 18 7.17 7.28 -23.69
N TYR A 19 7.69 7.53 -22.49
CA TYR A 19 7.07 8.48 -21.56
C TYR A 19 7.06 9.90 -22.16
N LYS A 20 8.17 10.31 -22.78
CA LYS A 20 8.25 11.59 -23.49
C LYS A 20 7.25 11.66 -24.64
N PHE A 21 7.11 10.58 -25.41
CA PHE A 21 6.13 10.50 -26.50
C PHE A 21 4.70 10.75 -25.97
N TRP A 22 4.29 10.12 -24.88
CA TRP A 22 2.98 10.34 -24.29
C TRP A 22 2.76 11.77 -23.79
N CYS A 23 3.77 12.37 -23.16
CA CYS A 23 3.71 13.75 -22.70
C CYS A 23 3.65 14.75 -23.87
N ASP A 24 4.47 14.56 -24.90
CA ASP A 24 4.49 15.46 -26.06
C ASP A 24 3.16 15.46 -26.83
N HIS A 25 2.44 14.33 -26.82
CA HIS A 25 1.09 14.21 -27.44
C HIS A 25 -0.05 14.52 -26.47
N LYS A 26 0.26 14.89 -25.23
CA LYS A 26 -0.73 15.24 -24.19
C LYS A 26 -1.79 14.18 -23.93
N TYR A 27 -1.45 12.90 -24.04
CA TYR A 27 -2.41 11.80 -23.79
C TYR A 27 -2.87 11.70 -22.33
N PHE A 28 -2.20 12.38 -21.40
CA PHE A 28 -2.57 12.44 -20.00
C PHE A 28 -3.50 13.62 -19.67
N HIS A 29 -3.56 14.62 -20.55
CA HIS A 29 -4.33 15.83 -20.32
C HIS A 29 -5.82 15.57 -20.46
N ALA A 30 -6.60 16.03 -19.50
CA ALA A 30 -8.05 15.95 -19.50
C ALA A 30 -8.68 17.30 -19.79
N GLU A 31 -9.73 17.32 -20.58
CA GLU A 31 -10.51 18.53 -20.89
C GLU A 31 -11.97 18.34 -20.47
N VAL A 32 -12.64 19.46 -20.19
CA VAL A 32 -14.08 19.43 -19.97
C VAL A 32 -14.79 19.07 -21.28
N ASN A 33 -15.29 17.86 -21.36
CA ASN A 33 -15.93 17.31 -22.55
C ASN A 33 -17.33 16.74 -22.22
N PRO A 34 -18.42 17.49 -22.50
CA PRO A 34 -19.78 17.05 -22.19
C PRO A 34 -20.23 15.76 -22.90
N ASP A 35 -19.56 15.39 -24.00
CA ASP A 35 -19.87 14.19 -24.78
C ASP A 35 -19.27 12.92 -24.17
N LYS A 36 -18.39 13.04 -23.19
CA LYS A 36 -17.75 11.94 -22.48
C LYS A 36 -18.14 11.94 -21.01
N LYS A 37 -18.17 10.77 -20.42
CA LYS A 37 -18.29 10.61 -18.98
C LYS A 37 -16.93 10.85 -18.32
N PRO A 38 -16.82 11.70 -17.28
CA PRO A 38 -15.59 11.88 -16.54
C PRO A 38 -15.26 10.64 -15.71
N TYR A 39 -13.97 10.42 -15.47
CA TYR A 39 -13.46 9.54 -14.43
C TYR A 39 -12.27 10.23 -13.76
N THR A 40 -12.40 10.54 -12.49
CA THR A 40 -11.45 11.39 -11.78
C THR A 40 -10.85 10.68 -10.58
N ILE A 41 -9.53 10.71 -10.48
CA ILE A 41 -8.77 10.36 -9.27
C ILE A 41 -7.90 11.55 -8.90
N VAL A 42 -7.93 11.94 -7.62
CA VAL A 42 -6.95 12.88 -7.06
C VAL A 42 -5.88 12.05 -6.34
N ILE A 43 -4.62 12.32 -6.65
CA ILE A 43 -3.49 11.63 -6.02
C ILE A 43 -3.50 11.88 -4.51
N PRO A 44 -3.19 10.91 -3.64
CA PRO A 44 -2.75 11.20 -2.28
C PRO A 44 -1.45 12.01 -2.35
N PRO A 45 -1.48 13.33 -2.08
CA PRO A 45 -0.34 14.18 -2.39
C PRO A 45 0.86 13.81 -1.50
N PRO A 46 1.99 13.33 -2.06
CA PRO A 46 3.13 12.97 -1.26
C PRO A 46 3.73 14.16 -0.51
N ASN A 47 4.14 13.92 0.73
CA ASN A 47 4.79 14.91 1.57
C ASN A 47 6.18 15.28 1.02
N ILE A 48 6.50 16.57 0.94
CA ILE A 48 7.83 17.07 0.47
C ILE A 48 8.95 16.85 1.50
N THR A 49 8.86 15.80 2.31
CA THR A 49 9.84 15.46 3.35
C THR A 49 11.00 14.60 2.88
N GLY A 50 10.96 14.15 1.64
CA GLY A 50 11.98 13.30 1.04
C GLY A 50 11.51 12.65 -0.25
N GLN A 51 12.18 11.57 -0.61
CA GLN A 51 11.83 10.80 -1.81
C GLN A 51 10.75 9.75 -1.53
N LEU A 52 10.06 9.33 -2.60
CA LEU A 52 9.06 8.28 -2.55
C LEU A 52 9.66 6.94 -2.10
N HIS A 53 8.84 6.13 -1.49
CA HIS A 53 9.17 4.76 -1.07
C HIS A 53 8.22 3.76 -1.74
N MET A 54 8.44 2.47 -1.49
CA MET A 54 7.69 1.39 -2.15
C MET A 54 6.17 1.44 -1.90
N GLY A 55 5.74 1.98 -0.75
CA GLY A 55 4.31 2.20 -0.47
C GLY A 55 3.65 3.18 -1.45
N HIS A 56 4.35 4.29 -1.77
CA HIS A 56 3.88 5.22 -2.79
C HIS A 56 3.86 4.56 -4.18
N ALA A 57 4.89 3.76 -4.52
CA ALA A 57 4.90 3.06 -5.80
C ALA A 57 3.72 2.09 -5.95
N LEU A 58 3.29 1.44 -4.87
CA LEU A 58 2.08 0.62 -4.86
C LEU A 58 0.83 1.47 -5.10
N ASP A 59 0.64 2.49 -4.28
CA ASP A 59 -0.53 3.37 -4.32
C ASP A 59 -0.72 3.98 -5.71
N GLU A 60 0.35 4.56 -6.26
CA GLU A 60 0.34 5.19 -7.59
C GLU A 60 0.16 4.17 -8.74
N THR A 61 0.68 2.97 -8.60
CA THR A 61 0.48 1.90 -9.59
C THR A 61 -0.99 1.49 -9.67
N LEU A 62 -1.68 1.35 -8.52
CA LEU A 62 -3.09 0.98 -8.50
C LEU A 62 -3.98 2.06 -9.13
N GLN A 63 -3.69 3.34 -8.86
CA GLN A 63 -4.40 4.47 -9.46
C GLN A 63 -4.19 4.50 -10.98
N ASP A 64 -2.94 4.37 -11.45
CA ASP A 64 -2.62 4.42 -12.86
C ASP A 64 -3.27 3.29 -13.67
N ILE A 65 -3.39 2.10 -13.08
CA ILE A 65 -4.11 0.97 -13.69
C ILE A 65 -5.56 1.36 -13.97
N LEU A 66 -6.26 1.94 -12.99
CA LEU A 66 -7.66 2.36 -13.13
C LEU A 66 -7.81 3.48 -14.17
N ILE A 67 -6.93 4.48 -14.13
CA ILE A 67 -6.93 5.61 -15.06
C ILE A 67 -6.69 5.15 -16.50
N ARG A 68 -5.68 4.30 -16.75
CA ARG A 68 -5.38 3.79 -18.10
C ARG A 68 -6.52 2.94 -18.65
N TRP A 69 -7.06 2.05 -17.81
CA TRP A 69 -8.21 1.25 -18.20
C TRP A 69 -9.42 2.11 -18.59
N ARG A 70 -9.84 3.05 -17.74
CA ARG A 70 -11.00 3.92 -18.03
C ARG A 70 -10.76 4.83 -19.23
N ARG A 71 -9.53 5.29 -19.44
CA ARG A 71 -9.18 6.04 -20.66
C ARG A 71 -9.42 5.21 -21.92
N MET A 72 -9.03 3.95 -21.92
CA MET A 72 -9.24 3.04 -23.06
C MET A 72 -10.73 2.67 -23.23
N GLU A 73 -11.54 2.73 -22.19
CA GLU A 73 -13.00 2.62 -22.27
C GLU A 73 -13.68 3.88 -22.83
N GLY A 74 -12.92 4.95 -23.07
CA GLY A 74 -13.43 6.18 -23.67
C GLY A 74 -13.91 7.24 -22.68
N TYR A 75 -13.67 7.08 -21.37
CA TYR A 75 -13.91 8.13 -20.39
C TYR A 75 -12.99 9.34 -20.62
N GLU A 76 -13.42 10.52 -20.19
CA GLU A 76 -12.52 11.65 -20.01
C GLU A 76 -11.86 11.50 -18.63
N THR A 77 -10.61 11.05 -18.61
CA THR A 77 -9.94 10.68 -17.37
C THR A 77 -9.04 11.78 -16.85
N LEU A 78 -9.28 12.23 -15.64
CA LEU A 78 -8.41 13.14 -14.91
C LEU A 78 -7.72 12.39 -13.76
N TRP A 79 -6.41 12.21 -13.84
CA TRP A 79 -5.59 11.87 -12.70
C TRP A 79 -4.80 13.09 -12.27
N LEU A 80 -5.27 13.76 -11.21
CA LEU A 80 -4.75 15.05 -10.77
C LEU A 80 -3.56 14.85 -9.83
N PRO A 81 -2.34 15.27 -10.23
CA PRO A 81 -1.13 15.16 -9.43
C PRO A 81 -0.96 16.33 -8.48
N GLY A 82 -0.15 16.11 -7.45
CA GLY A 82 0.28 17.19 -6.55
C GLY A 82 1.13 16.70 -5.40
N THR A 83 1.53 17.65 -4.54
CA THR A 83 2.35 17.39 -3.35
C THR A 83 1.79 18.13 -2.14
N ASP A 84 2.02 17.59 -0.94
CA ASP A 84 1.61 18.19 0.33
C ASP A 84 2.80 18.88 1.01
N HIS A 85 2.54 20.08 1.55
CA HIS A 85 3.51 20.86 2.30
C HIS A 85 3.90 20.22 3.64
N ALA A 86 3.06 19.37 4.21
CA ALA A 86 3.31 18.55 5.39
C ALA A 86 3.92 19.33 6.56
N SER A 87 3.23 20.35 7.05
CA SER A 87 3.70 21.41 7.94
C SER A 87 4.73 20.97 9.00
N ILE A 88 4.36 20.15 9.98
CA ILE A 88 5.24 19.66 11.06
C ILE A 88 6.45 18.90 10.50
N ALA A 89 6.19 18.01 9.56
CA ALA A 89 7.21 17.10 9.06
C ALA A 89 8.29 17.81 8.24
N THR A 90 7.88 18.77 7.42
CA THR A 90 8.78 19.56 6.58
C THR A 90 9.55 20.58 7.42
N GLU A 91 8.88 21.30 8.33
CA GLU A 91 9.55 22.22 9.24
C GLU A 91 10.61 21.51 10.09
N ALA A 92 10.30 20.34 10.65
CA ALA A 92 11.27 19.54 11.41
C ALA A 92 12.51 19.16 10.58
N LYS A 93 12.34 18.83 9.29
CA LYS A 93 13.46 18.51 8.39
C LYS A 93 14.33 19.72 8.08
N ILE A 94 13.73 20.87 7.86
CA ILE A 94 14.42 22.13 7.61
C ILE A 94 15.20 22.54 8.87
N VAL A 95 14.58 22.48 10.05
CA VAL A 95 15.23 22.78 11.33
C VAL A 95 16.39 21.82 11.60
N GLU A 96 16.24 20.52 11.30
CA GLU A 96 17.33 19.55 11.42
C GLU A 96 18.52 19.90 10.49
N ALA A 97 18.23 20.32 9.25
CA ALA A 97 19.26 20.77 8.32
C ALA A 97 19.98 22.03 8.82
N MET A 98 19.22 23.02 9.29
CA MET A 98 19.77 24.26 9.87
C MET A 98 20.61 23.98 11.11
N ARG A 99 20.22 23.04 11.98
CA ARG A 99 21.03 22.67 13.16
C ARG A 99 22.42 22.13 12.76
N LYS A 100 22.49 21.37 11.64
CA LYS A 100 23.78 20.88 11.11
C LYS A 100 24.67 22.03 10.61
N GLU A 101 24.04 23.13 10.19
CA GLU A 101 24.73 24.37 9.81
C GLU A 101 25.07 25.25 11.03
N GLY A 102 24.59 24.90 12.23
CA GLY A 102 24.78 25.68 13.45
C GLY A 102 23.89 26.94 13.55
N ILE A 103 22.73 26.92 12.86
CA ILE A 103 21.77 28.03 12.76
C ILE A 103 20.44 27.63 13.37
N THR A 104 19.80 28.53 14.12
CA THR A 104 18.42 28.35 14.60
C THR A 104 17.43 29.17 13.77
N LYS A 105 16.13 28.76 13.78
CA LYS A 105 15.11 29.49 13.04
C LYS A 105 14.84 30.88 13.65
N GLU A 106 14.96 31.01 14.97
CA GLU A 106 14.78 32.25 15.71
C GLU A 106 15.84 33.30 15.32
N GLU A 107 17.10 32.89 15.07
CA GLU A 107 18.17 33.79 14.65
C GLU A 107 17.94 34.39 13.26
N ILE A 108 17.35 33.61 12.33
CA ILE A 108 17.10 34.10 10.97
C ILE A 108 15.76 34.81 10.80
N GLY A 109 14.80 34.53 11.67
CA GLY A 109 13.44 35.05 11.61
C GLY A 109 12.55 34.34 10.59
N ARG A 110 11.20 34.59 10.71
CA ARG A 110 10.18 33.90 9.95
C ARG A 110 10.35 34.05 8.42
N GLU A 111 10.61 35.21 7.92
CA GLU A 111 10.70 35.49 6.48
C GLU A 111 11.82 34.66 5.83
N LYS A 112 13.02 34.69 6.36
CA LYS A 112 14.16 33.90 5.83
C LYS A 112 13.99 32.41 6.03
N PHE A 113 13.29 31.99 7.07
CA PHE A 113 12.92 30.60 7.25
C PHE A 113 11.95 30.14 6.15
N LEU A 114 10.95 30.93 5.81
CA LEU A 114 10.01 30.64 4.73
C LEU A 114 10.71 30.60 3.36
N GLU A 115 11.67 31.48 3.09
CA GLU A 115 12.50 31.40 1.88
C GLU A 115 13.18 30.02 1.76
N ARG A 116 13.82 29.55 2.82
CA ARG A 116 14.42 28.20 2.87
C ARG A 116 13.40 27.09 2.68
N ALA A 117 12.20 27.25 3.22
CA ALA A 117 11.14 26.27 3.07
C ALA A 117 10.64 26.17 1.60
N TRP A 118 10.56 27.29 0.89
CA TRP A 118 10.25 27.30 -0.54
C TRP A 118 11.37 26.71 -1.40
N GLU A 119 12.64 26.93 -1.05
CA GLU A 119 13.78 26.26 -1.70
C GLU A 119 13.73 24.74 -1.48
N TRP A 120 13.40 24.31 -0.26
CA TRP A 120 13.18 22.91 0.08
C TRP A 120 12.05 22.29 -0.77
N LYS A 121 10.92 22.99 -0.92
CA LYS A 121 9.81 22.57 -1.79
C LYS A 121 10.26 22.43 -3.24
N ALA A 122 11.00 23.37 -3.76
CA ALA A 122 11.48 23.30 -5.15
C ALA A 122 12.37 22.07 -5.37
N GLN A 123 13.25 21.77 -4.43
CA GLN A 123 14.15 20.62 -4.53
C GLN A 123 13.42 19.27 -4.42
N TYR A 124 12.64 19.08 -3.37
CA TYR A 124 12.04 17.76 -3.07
C TYR A 124 10.74 17.52 -3.81
N GLY A 125 9.93 18.54 -4.05
CA GLY A 125 8.72 18.43 -4.87
C GLY A 125 9.05 18.03 -6.31
N GLY A 126 10.04 18.69 -6.93
CA GLY A 126 10.51 18.32 -8.28
C GLY A 126 11.01 16.88 -8.36
N ARG A 127 11.74 16.42 -7.33
CA ARG A 127 12.23 15.03 -7.29
C ARG A 127 11.09 14.00 -7.20
N ILE A 128 10.05 14.28 -6.42
CA ILE A 128 8.86 13.42 -6.32
C ILE A 128 8.18 13.28 -7.69
N VAL A 129 7.98 14.39 -8.40
CA VAL A 129 7.40 14.40 -9.75
C VAL A 129 8.24 13.57 -10.74
N GLU A 130 9.56 13.70 -10.70
CA GLU A 130 10.45 12.87 -11.53
C GLU A 130 10.33 11.37 -11.20
N GLN A 131 10.23 11.01 -9.93
CA GLN A 131 10.03 9.61 -9.50
C GLN A 131 8.71 9.04 -10.02
N LEU A 132 7.62 9.82 -9.98
CA LEU A 132 6.32 9.43 -10.52
C LEU A 132 6.39 9.23 -12.03
N LYS A 133 7.05 10.12 -12.75
CA LYS A 133 7.28 9.99 -14.20
C LYS A 133 8.09 8.74 -14.56
N LYS A 134 9.11 8.42 -13.79
CA LYS A 134 9.90 7.19 -13.95
C LYS A 134 9.09 5.91 -13.68
N LEU A 135 8.14 5.95 -12.76
CA LEU A 135 7.20 4.86 -12.53
C LEU A 135 6.21 4.67 -13.70
N GLY A 136 6.08 5.65 -14.57
CA GLY A 136 5.17 5.64 -15.71
C GLY A 136 3.78 6.20 -15.38
N SER A 137 3.63 6.97 -14.30
CA SER A 137 2.36 7.54 -13.87
C SER A 137 1.77 8.47 -14.93
N SER A 138 0.53 8.22 -15.37
CA SER A 138 -0.17 8.98 -16.42
C SER A 138 -0.99 10.14 -15.85
N CYS A 139 -0.37 10.91 -14.95
CA CYS A 139 -0.97 12.11 -14.35
C CYS A 139 -1.08 13.25 -15.35
N ASP A 140 -2.10 14.08 -15.21
CA ASP A 140 -2.22 15.35 -15.93
C ASP A 140 -1.25 16.40 -15.36
N TRP A 141 -0.02 16.40 -15.87
CA TRP A 141 1.05 17.29 -15.37
C TRP A 141 0.79 18.78 -15.65
N ASP A 142 -0.09 19.12 -16.57
CA ASP A 142 -0.52 20.51 -16.81
C ASP A 142 -1.39 21.04 -15.63
N ARG A 143 -1.91 20.14 -14.78
CA ARG A 143 -2.73 20.43 -13.60
C ARG A 143 -2.05 20.09 -12.27
N GLU A 144 -0.72 20.01 -12.26
CA GLU A 144 0.03 19.76 -11.00
C GLU A 144 -0.32 20.82 -9.94
N ARG A 145 -0.63 20.38 -8.72
CA ARG A 145 -1.02 21.23 -7.61
C ARG A 145 -0.08 21.06 -6.41
N PHE A 146 -0.11 22.04 -5.56
CA PHE A 146 0.57 22.03 -4.27
C PHE A 146 -0.36 22.56 -3.19
N THR A 147 -0.43 21.91 -2.04
CA THR A 147 -1.39 22.28 -0.98
C THR A 147 -1.24 23.72 -0.45
N LEU A 148 -0.06 24.36 -0.64
CA LEU A 148 0.19 25.79 -0.35
C LEU A 148 0.17 26.68 -1.60
N ASP A 149 -0.27 26.21 -2.78
CA ASP A 149 -0.43 27.11 -3.92
C ASP A 149 -1.53 28.14 -3.67
N GLU A 150 -1.58 29.19 -4.47
CA GLU A 150 -2.51 30.31 -4.29
C GLU A 150 -3.98 29.85 -4.30
N GLY A 151 -4.36 28.96 -5.22
CA GLY A 151 -5.74 28.45 -5.32
C GLY A 151 -6.15 27.63 -4.10
N CYS A 152 -5.30 26.67 -3.70
CA CYS A 152 -5.55 25.88 -2.49
C CYS A 152 -5.53 26.76 -1.22
N SER A 153 -4.65 27.76 -1.15
CA SER A 153 -4.61 28.71 -0.03
C SER A 153 -5.86 29.60 0.04
N LYS A 154 -6.42 30.00 -1.11
CA LYS A 154 -7.70 30.70 -1.19
C LYS A 154 -8.83 29.84 -0.65
N ALA A 155 -8.89 28.56 -1.04
CA ALA A 155 -9.88 27.61 -0.55
C ALA A 155 -9.79 27.42 0.97
N VAL A 156 -8.59 27.29 1.52
CA VAL A 156 -8.37 27.15 2.97
C VAL A 156 -8.89 28.37 3.74
N ARG A 157 -8.57 29.58 3.29
CA ARG A 157 -9.03 30.82 3.93
C ARG A 157 -10.56 30.92 3.90
N GLU A 158 -11.17 30.62 2.78
CA GLU A 158 -12.63 30.65 2.60
C GLU A 158 -13.33 29.64 3.51
N VAL A 159 -12.85 28.40 3.55
CA VAL A 159 -13.39 27.33 4.41
C VAL A 159 -13.27 27.69 5.88
N PHE A 160 -12.13 28.22 6.32
CA PHE A 160 -11.96 28.68 7.70
C PHE A 160 -12.99 29.75 8.08
N CYS A 161 -13.14 30.78 7.24
CA CYS A 161 -14.11 31.86 7.48
C CYS A 161 -15.54 31.32 7.52
N LYS A 162 -15.94 30.47 6.56
CA LYS A 162 -17.29 29.88 6.53
C LYS A 162 -17.60 29.05 7.77
N LEU A 163 -16.65 28.24 8.23
CA LEU A 163 -16.82 27.44 9.46
C LEU A 163 -16.88 28.32 10.71
N TYR A 164 -16.08 29.39 10.74
CA TYR A 164 -16.12 30.36 11.85
C TYR A 164 -17.47 31.10 11.92
N ASP A 165 -17.98 31.59 10.80
CA ASP A 165 -19.28 32.30 10.70
C ASP A 165 -20.43 31.37 11.11
N LYS A 166 -20.34 30.06 10.84
CA LYS A 166 -21.31 29.06 11.31
C LYS A 166 -21.12 28.70 12.80
N GLY A 167 -20.14 29.26 13.48
CA GLY A 167 -19.78 28.93 14.88
C GLY A 167 -19.23 27.53 15.07
N LEU A 168 -18.74 26.90 14.00
CA LEU A 168 -18.09 25.58 14.01
C LEU A 168 -16.60 25.68 14.31
N ILE A 169 -15.96 26.81 14.02
CA ILE A 169 -14.61 27.10 14.49
C ILE A 169 -14.68 28.05 15.69
N TYR A 170 -13.93 27.74 16.73
CA TYR A 170 -13.81 28.56 17.93
C TYR A 170 -12.40 28.54 18.49
N ARG A 171 -12.05 29.57 19.25
CA ARG A 171 -10.81 29.65 20.02
C ARG A 171 -11.09 29.42 21.50
N GLY A 172 -10.45 28.46 22.13
CA GLY A 172 -10.72 28.12 23.52
C GLY A 172 -9.52 27.54 24.25
N GLU A 173 -9.58 27.59 25.56
CA GLU A 173 -8.64 26.86 26.41
C GLU A 173 -9.11 25.41 26.58
N ARG A 174 -8.28 24.47 26.20
CA ARG A 174 -8.49 23.03 26.34
C ARG A 174 -7.16 22.37 26.69
N ILE A 175 -7.25 21.22 27.29
CA ILE A 175 -6.07 20.36 27.37
C ILE A 175 -5.84 19.71 26.01
N ILE A 176 -4.60 19.78 25.56
CA ILE A 176 -4.19 19.29 24.24
C ILE A 176 -2.96 18.41 24.38
N ASN A 177 -2.73 17.56 23.38
CA ASN A 177 -1.46 16.87 23.26
C ASN A 177 -0.39 17.85 22.73
N TRP A 178 0.70 17.97 23.46
CA TRP A 178 1.82 18.85 23.13
C TRP A 178 3.11 18.06 22.96
N CYS A 179 3.82 18.30 21.87
CA CYS A 179 5.15 17.72 21.67
C CYS A 179 6.24 18.70 22.16
N PRO A 180 6.97 18.39 23.24
CA PRO A 180 7.98 19.30 23.79
C PRO A 180 9.25 19.41 22.94
N HIS A 181 9.47 18.44 22.03
CA HIS A 181 10.59 18.50 21.06
C HIS A 181 10.22 19.32 19.81
N CYS A 182 9.02 19.11 19.26
CA CYS A 182 8.55 19.86 18.08
C CYS A 182 8.01 21.25 18.46
N LEU A 183 7.77 21.53 19.74
CA LEU A 183 7.23 22.76 20.30
C LEU A 183 5.89 23.17 19.68
N THR A 184 5.01 22.20 19.47
CA THR A 184 3.69 22.42 18.86
C THR A 184 2.66 21.44 19.41
N SER A 185 1.38 21.86 19.32
CA SER A 185 0.25 20.97 19.53
C SER A 185 0.20 19.88 18.45
N ILE A 186 -0.27 18.70 18.81
CA ILE A 186 -0.59 17.60 17.90
C ILE A 186 -2.01 17.12 18.18
N SER A 187 -2.69 16.58 17.17
CA SER A 187 -4.02 16.02 17.34
C SER A 187 -3.98 14.64 18.01
N ASP A 188 -5.10 14.18 18.57
CA ASP A 188 -5.19 12.86 19.19
C ASP A 188 -4.76 11.72 18.23
N ALA A 189 -5.06 11.88 16.95
CA ALA A 189 -4.68 10.93 15.93
C ALA A 189 -3.18 10.87 15.65
N GLU A 190 -2.44 11.93 15.98
CA GLU A 190 -0.98 12.04 15.80
C GLU A 190 -0.18 11.52 16.99
N VAL A 191 -0.86 10.95 18.00
CA VAL A 191 -0.24 10.30 19.17
C VAL A 191 -0.18 8.80 18.93
N GLU A 192 1.04 8.26 18.90
CA GLU A 192 1.27 6.81 18.89
C GLU A 192 1.47 6.33 20.32
N TYR A 193 0.91 5.15 20.65
CA TYR A 193 0.99 4.61 22.00
C TYR A 193 1.94 3.42 22.05
N GLU A 194 2.86 3.46 23.00
CA GLU A 194 3.87 2.43 23.19
C GLU A 194 3.91 1.98 24.67
N ASP A 195 4.01 0.67 24.88
CA ASP A 195 4.21 0.15 26.23
C ASP A 195 5.64 0.48 26.70
N GLN A 196 5.74 1.27 27.76
CA GLN A 196 7.01 1.67 28.37
C GLN A 196 7.11 1.14 29.79
N ALA A 197 8.27 0.61 30.13
CA ALA A 197 8.60 0.27 31.49
C ALA A 197 8.75 1.57 32.32
N GLY A 198 8.07 1.61 33.45
CA GLY A 198 8.07 2.74 34.38
C GLY A 198 7.85 2.25 35.79
N HIS A 199 7.35 3.11 36.63
CA HIS A 199 7.06 2.80 38.01
C HIS A 199 5.73 3.39 38.42
N PHE A 200 5.11 2.79 39.46
CA PHE A 200 4.06 3.38 40.24
C PHE A 200 4.70 3.85 41.54
N TRP A 201 4.66 5.17 41.80
CA TRP A 201 5.14 5.76 43.05
C TRP A 201 3.96 5.92 44.00
N HIS A 202 3.99 5.19 45.12
CA HIS A 202 2.99 5.26 46.18
C HIS A 202 3.35 6.39 47.16
N LEU A 203 2.43 7.35 47.30
CA LEU A 203 2.64 8.59 48.04
C LEU A 203 1.59 8.77 49.14
N ARG A 204 1.95 9.42 50.25
CA ARG A 204 1.05 9.81 51.30
C ARG A 204 0.84 11.30 51.37
N TYR A 205 -0.43 11.71 51.32
CA TYR A 205 -0.84 13.09 51.51
C TYR A 205 -1.50 13.22 52.88
N PRO A 206 -0.85 13.92 53.85
CA PRO A 206 -1.37 14.03 55.22
C PRO A 206 -2.58 14.95 55.27
N PHE A 207 -3.53 14.62 56.14
CA PHE A 207 -4.63 15.52 56.47
C PHE A 207 -4.13 16.72 57.28
N LYS A 208 -4.68 17.90 57.00
CA LYS A 208 -4.35 19.15 57.70
C LYS A 208 -4.62 19.07 59.21
N ASP A 209 -5.63 18.34 59.63
CA ASP A 209 -6.03 18.14 61.04
C ASP A 209 -5.16 17.11 61.76
N GLY A 210 -4.19 16.49 61.06
CA GLY A 210 -3.34 15.47 61.67
C GLY A 210 -3.98 14.12 61.91
N SER A 211 -5.20 13.88 61.40
CA SER A 211 -5.96 12.64 61.58
C SER A 211 -5.44 11.44 60.78
N GLY A 212 -4.36 11.60 60.01
CA GLY A 212 -3.78 10.56 59.20
C GLY A 212 -3.38 11.08 57.80
N TYR A 213 -3.52 10.23 56.80
CA TYR A 213 -3.15 10.53 55.40
C TYR A 213 -4.04 9.76 54.42
N LEU A 214 -4.09 10.20 53.17
CA LEU A 214 -4.52 9.39 52.03
C LEU A 214 -3.29 8.87 51.33
N GLU A 215 -3.32 7.60 50.93
CA GLU A 215 -2.33 6.95 50.07
C GLU A 215 -2.84 6.89 48.65
N LEU A 216 -2.03 7.33 47.71
CA LEU A 216 -2.31 7.30 46.29
C LEU A 216 -1.08 6.86 45.51
N ALA A 217 -1.26 6.45 44.27
CA ALA A 217 -0.17 6.05 43.40
C ALA A 217 -0.19 6.87 42.08
N THR A 218 1.00 7.21 41.57
CA THR A 218 1.14 7.98 40.32
C THR A 218 2.28 7.44 39.48
N THR A 219 2.13 7.52 38.15
CA THR A 219 3.21 7.26 37.20
C THR A 219 4.01 8.55 36.86
N ARG A 220 3.53 9.72 37.32
CA ARG A 220 4.09 11.04 36.98
C ARG A 220 4.30 11.92 38.22
N PRO A 221 5.22 11.59 39.08
CA PRO A 221 5.45 12.37 40.31
C PRO A 221 5.91 13.82 40.03
N GLU A 222 6.50 14.12 38.89
CA GLU A 222 6.91 15.48 38.53
C GLU A 222 5.75 16.46 38.37
N THR A 223 4.53 15.94 38.08
CA THR A 223 3.34 16.80 37.98
C THR A 223 2.65 17.09 39.32
N LEU A 224 3.08 16.43 40.41
CA LEU A 224 2.53 16.61 41.79
C LEU A 224 2.50 18.08 42.19
N LEU A 225 3.49 18.87 41.79
CA LEU A 225 3.55 20.31 42.08
C LEU A 225 2.30 21.08 41.67
N GLY A 226 1.54 20.56 40.69
CA GLY A 226 0.32 21.13 40.15
C GLY A 226 -0.98 20.50 40.66
N ASP A 227 -0.94 19.61 41.67
CA ASP A 227 -2.14 18.96 42.19
C ASP A 227 -3.04 19.98 42.89
N THR A 228 -4.34 19.95 42.58
CA THR A 228 -5.33 20.87 43.16
C THR A 228 -6.46 20.16 43.88
N ALA A 229 -6.53 18.83 43.81
CA ALA A 229 -7.42 18.02 44.65
C ALA A 229 -6.92 16.57 44.70
N VAL A 230 -7.52 15.79 45.55
CA VAL A 230 -7.48 14.33 45.53
C VAL A 230 -8.92 13.83 45.42
N ALA A 231 -9.17 12.93 44.43
CA ALA A 231 -10.49 12.38 44.18
C ALA A 231 -10.63 10.95 44.74
N VAL A 232 -11.81 10.63 45.24
CA VAL A 232 -12.24 9.29 45.64
C VAL A 232 -13.61 8.99 45.03
N ASN A 233 -13.95 7.73 44.84
CA ASN A 233 -15.28 7.39 44.37
C ASN A 233 -16.34 7.63 45.44
N PRO A 234 -17.48 8.27 45.19
CA PRO A 234 -18.53 8.52 46.17
C PRO A 234 -19.14 7.25 46.77
N ASN A 235 -19.01 6.12 46.10
CA ASN A 235 -19.51 4.81 46.55
C ASN A 235 -18.45 3.96 47.28
N ASP A 236 -17.21 4.49 47.44
CA ASP A 236 -16.16 3.76 48.18
C ASP A 236 -16.26 4.01 49.67
N GLU A 237 -16.74 2.98 50.37
CA GLU A 237 -16.92 3.02 51.82
C GLU A 237 -15.60 3.28 52.60
N ARG A 238 -14.43 3.02 52.02
CA ARG A 238 -13.11 3.27 52.65
C ARG A 238 -12.83 4.76 52.82
N TYR A 239 -13.34 5.60 51.93
CA TYR A 239 -12.97 7.01 51.86
C TYR A 239 -14.15 7.98 51.96
N LYS A 240 -15.36 7.49 52.09
CA LYS A 240 -16.60 8.27 52.09
C LYS A 240 -16.61 9.38 53.16
N ASP A 241 -16.10 9.10 54.35
CA ASP A 241 -16.01 10.06 55.45
C ASP A 241 -14.83 11.04 55.35
N MET A 242 -14.02 10.89 54.28
CA MET A 242 -12.87 11.76 54.04
C MET A 242 -13.19 12.86 53.01
N VAL A 243 -14.29 12.76 52.31
CA VAL A 243 -14.75 13.78 51.36
C VAL A 243 -14.99 15.09 52.08
N GLY A 244 -14.46 16.17 51.50
CA GLY A 244 -14.52 17.51 52.09
C GLY A 244 -13.42 17.84 53.10
N LYS A 245 -12.59 16.86 53.52
CA LYS A 245 -11.40 17.14 54.31
C LYS A 245 -10.31 17.83 53.46
N THR A 246 -9.40 18.49 54.16
CA THR A 246 -8.26 19.17 53.54
C THR A 246 -7.00 18.35 53.77
N LEU A 247 -6.24 18.15 52.67
CA LEU A 247 -4.91 17.55 52.67
C LEU A 247 -3.83 18.61 52.50
N ILE A 248 -2.62 18.31 52.98
CA ILE A 248 -1.42 19.10 52.73
C ILE A 248 -0.64 18.38 51.63
N LEU A 249 -0.48 19.04 50.47
CA LEU A 249 0.31 18.52 49.38
C LEU A 249 1.80 18.46 49.76
N PRO A 250 2.47 17.30 49.68
CA PRO A 250 3.89 17.21 49.99
C PRO A 250 4.74 18.17 49.16
N ILE A 251 5.92 18.54 49.62
CA ILE A 251 6.89 19.43 48.94
C ILE A 251 6.40 20.88 48.87
N VAL A 252 5.21 21.11 48.32
CA VAL A 252 4.64 22.44 48.06
C VAL A 252 3.93 23.00 49.30
N HIS A 253 3.46 22.11 50.16
CA HIS A 253 2.70 22.39 51.42
C HIS A 253 1.40 23.20 51.17
N ARG A 254 0.84 23.09 49.94
CA ARG A 254 -0.46 23.70 49.56
C ARG A 254 -1.61 22.87 50.14
N GLU A 255 -2.64 23.55 50.61
CA GLU A 255 -3.89 22.93 51.02
C GLU A 255 -4.71 22.55 49.82
N ILE A 256 -5.14 21.30 49.72
CA ILE A 256 -5.99 20.77 48.63
C ILE A 256 -7.17 19.97 49.20
N PRO A 257 -8.36 20.00 48.59
CA PRO A 257 -9.52 19.27 49.08
C PRO A 257 -9.51 17.80 48.63
N VAL A 258 -10.21 16.97 49.43
CA VAL A 258 -10.67 15.65 48.99
C VAL A 258 -12.04 15.82 48.36
N ILE A 259 -12.19 15.42 47.10
CA ILE A 259 -13.45 15.50 46.34
C ILE A 259 -13.99 14.11 46.04
N ALA A 260 -15.31 14.01 45.76
CA ALA A 260 -15.94 12.79 45.30
C ALA A 260 -16.24 12.89 43.80
N ASP A 261 -15.76 11.93 43.01
CA ASP A 261 -16.02 11.87 41.56
C ASP A 261 -16.13 10.41 41.10
N ASP A 262 -17.17 10.10 40.31
CA ASP A 262 -17.42 8.76 39.74
C ASP A 262 -16.35 8.29 38.77
N TYR A 263 -15.47 9.19 38.32
CA TYR A 263 -14.31 8.90 37.47
C TYR A 263 -13.35 7.89 38.16
N VAL A 264 -13.24 7.93 39.49
CA VAL A 264 -12.31 7.09 40.23
C VAL A 264 -12.77 5.64 40.25
N ASP A 265 -11.96 4.74 39.75
CA ASP A 265 -12.18 3.30 39.84
C ASP A 265 -11.82 2.79 41.24
N ILE A 266 -12.80 2.19 41.95
CA ILE A 266 -12.67 1.69 43.32
C ILE A 266 -11.65 0.53 43.41
N GLU A 267 -11.55 -0.26 42.34
CA GLU A 267 -10.71 -1.47 42.31
C GLU A 267 -9.30 -1.21 41.74
N PHE A 268 -9.07 -0.04 41.13
CA PHE A 268 -7.78 0.27 40.55
C PHE A 268 -6.85 0.96 41.55
N GLY A 269 -5.66 0.40 41.76
CA GLY A 269 -4.64 0.94 42.66
C GLY A 269 -5.14 1.08 44.10
N THR A 270 -5.00 2.27 44.69
CA THR A 270 -5.48 2.56 46.02
C THR A 270 -6.98 2.95 46.10
N GLY A 271 -7.61 3.21 44.95
CA GLY A 271 -8.93 3.84 44.85
C GLY A 271 -8.91 5.35 45.16
N VAL A 272 -7.73 5.95 45.20
CA VAL A 272 -7.50 7.39 45.43
C VAL A 272 -6.65 7.95 44.33
N VAL A 273 -7.10 9.03 43.70
CA VAL A 273 -6.44 9.64 42.54
C VAL A 273 -6.10 11.10 42.82
N LYS A 274 -4.85 11.49 42.59
CA LYS A 274 -4.46 12.90 42.59
C LYS A 274 -5.05 13.58 41.34
N ILE A 275 -5.48 14.81 41.43
CA ILE A 275 -6.07 15.57 40.36
C ILE A 275 -5.15 16.74 39.99
N THR A 276 -4.59 16.66 38.76
CA THR A 276 -3.68 17.66 38.18
C THR A 276 -4.27 18.17 36.87
N PRO A 277 -5.21 19.12 36.91
CA PRO A 277 -5.99 19.51 35.73
C PRO A 277 -5.14 20.04 34.55
N ALA A 278 -3.94 20.53 34.81
CA ALA A 278 -3.06 21.06 33.76
C ALA A 278 -2.33 19.98 32.95
N HIS A 279 -2.23 18.73 33.47
CA HIS A 279 -1.30 17.72 32.94
C HIS A 279 -1.91 16.35 32.67
N ASP A 280 -3.21 16.18 32.87
CA ASP A 280 -3.95 14.97 32.53
C ASP A 280 -5.34 15.31 31.96
N PRO A 281 -5.76 14.73 30.79
CA PRO A 281 -7.06 15.02 30.19
C PRO A 281 -8.26 14.67 31.08
N ASN A 282 -8.18 13.57 31.82
CA ASN A 282 -9.26 13.15 32.71
C ASN A 282 -9.32 14.06 33.94
N ASP A 283 -8.16 14.42 34.49
CA ASP A 283 -8.07 15.36 35.62
C ASP A 283 -8.58 16.75 35.24
N PHE A 284 -8.37 17.16 33.95
CA PHE A 284 -8.91 18.40 33.43
C PHE A 284 -10.46 18.42 33.46
N GLU A 285 -11.09 17.34 33.03
CA GLU A 285 -12.56 17.17 33.06
C GLU A 285 -13.09 17.14 34.48
N VAL A 286 -12.39 16.44 35.40
CA VAL A 286 -12.70 16.48 36.86
C VAL A 286 -12.55 17.90 37.39
N GLY A 287 -11.49 18.60 36.97
CA GLY A 287 -11.23 19.98 37.33
C GLY A 287 -12.37 20.92 36.93
N LEU A 288 -12.90 20.77 35.70
CA LEU A 288 -14.05 21.54 35.21
C LEU A 288 -15.32 21.27 36.03
N ARG A 289 -15.63 20.01 36.35
CA ARG A 289 -16.80 19.63 37.14
C ARG A 289 -16.77 20.16 38.56
N HIS A 290 -15.58 20.22 39.13
CA HIS A 290 -15.37 20.65 40.53
C HIS A 290 -14.84 22.07 40.67
N ASN A 291 -14.72 22.82 39.55
CA ASN A 291 -14.18 24.19 39.50
C ASN A 291 -12.81 24.32 40.21
N LEU A 292 -11.91 23.36 39.91
CA LEU A 292 -10.56 23.34 40.46
C LEU A 292 -9.63 24.31 39.69
N GLU A 293 -8.61 24.81 40.39
CA GLU A 293 -7.58 25.62 39.77
C GLU A 293 -6.71 24.79 38.80
N VAL A 294 -6.31 25.39 37.70
CA VAL A 294 -5.44 24.78 36.67
C VAL A 294 -4.03 25.32 36.87
N ILE A 295 -3.14 24.55 37.45
CA ILE A 295 -1.77 24.94 37.78
C ILE A 295 -0.79 24.24 36.82
N ASN A 296 -0.24 24.99 35.87
CA ASN A 296 0.73 24.46 34.93
C ASN A 296 2.13 24.42 35.57
N VAL A 297 2.80 23.28 35.54
CA VAL A 297 4.12 23.08 36.13
C VAL A 297 5.26 22.92 35.10
N LEU A 298 4.92 22.81 33.81
CA LEU A 298 5.89 22.58 32.76
C LEU A 298 5.91 23.69 31.70
N THR A 299 7.10 24.07 31.31
CA THR A 299 7.34 24.95 30.16
C THR A 299 7.02 24.23 28.83
N PRO A 300 6.93 24.93 27.68
CA PRO A 300 6.71 24.27 26.37
C PRO A 300 7.75 23.21 26.02
N ASP A 301 8.99 23.33 26.48
CA ASP A 301 10.06 22.34 26.29
C ASP A 301 10.16 21.30 27.43
N ALA A 302 9.06 21.16 28.20
CA ALA A 302 8.89 20.20 29.30
C ALA A 302 9.93 20.30 30.43
N LYS A 303 10.33 21.53 30.76
CA LYS A 303 11.09 21.83 31.97
C LYS A 303 10.17 22.37 33.05
N ILE A 304 10.57 22.25 34.31
CA ILE A 304 9.83 22.85 35.41
C ILE A 304 9.84 24.36 35.32
N VAL A 305 8.68 24.99 35.52
CA VAL A 305 8.52 26.45 35.51
C VAL A 305 9.25 27.15 36.68
N ASP A 306 9.48 28.46 36.57
CA ASP A 306 10.22 29.23 37.56
C ASP A 306 9.53 29.41 38.90
N ASP A 307 8.20 29.12 38.98
CA ASP A 307 7.42 29.18 40.24
C ASP A 307 7.87 28.13 41.28
N TYR A 308 8.65 27.16 40.87
CA TYR A 308 9.28 26.16 41.75
C TYR A 308 10.82 26.27 41.75
N PRO A 309 11.41 27.24 42.45
CA PRO A 309 12.83 27.60 42.32
C PRO A 309 13.81 26.44 42.50
N LYS A 310 13.46 25.45 43.33
CA LYS A 310 14.30 24.27 43.61
C LYS A 310 14.48 23.39 42.36
N TYR A 311 13.46 23.32 41.52
CA TYR A 311 13.40 22.45 40.34
C TYR A 311 13.41 23.25 39.02
N ALA A 312 13.33 24.59 39.08
CA ALA A 312 13.19 25.44 37.93
C ALA A 312 14.22 25.15 36.85
N GLY A 313 13.75 25.01 35.60
CA GLY A 313 14.60 24.73 34.45
C GLY A 313 15.11 23.28 34.33
N MET A 314 14.84 22.39 35.30
CA MET A 314 15.15 20.97 35.16
C MET A 314 14.24 20.32 34.13
N ASP A 315 14.80 19.42 33.30
CA ASP A 315 14.00 18.53 32.48
C ASP A 315 13.05 17.71 33.35
N ARG A 316 11.84 17.41 32.82
CA ARG A 316 10.80 16.67 33.55
C ARG A 316 11.30 15.36 34.19
N TYR A 317 12.21 14.63 33.55
CA TYR A 317 12.74 13.37 34.07
C TYR A 317 13.82 13.59 35.14
N GLU A 318 14.60 14.68 35.04
CA GLU A 318 15.55 15.08 36.06
C GLU A 318 14.80 15.59 37.31
N ALA A 319 13.77 16.42 37.10
CA ALA A 319 12.90 16.90 38.16
C ALA A 319 12.17 15.74 38.88
N ARG A 320 11.68 14.74 38.13
CA ARG A 320 11.07 13.52 38.70
C ARG A 320 12.00 12.86 39.71
N LYS A 321 13.29 12.68 39.38
CA LYS A 321 14.27 12.09 40.28
C LYS A 321 14.45 12.92 41.54
N ALA A 322 14.65 14.22 41.39
CA ALA A 322 14.82 15.13 42.50
C ALA A 322 13.58 15.20 43.43
N ILE A 323 12.38 15.22 42.82
CA ILE A 323 11.13 15.23 43.59
C ILE A 323 10.94 13.92 44.38
N ILE A 324 11.32 12.77 43.83
CA ILE A 324 11.25 11.48 44.52
C ILE A 324 12.19 11.45 45.74
N GLU A 325 13.43 11.99 45.56
CA GLU A 325 14.38 12.12 46.69
C GLU A 325 13.80 12.98 47.82
N ASP A 326 13.14 14.08 47.49
CA ASP A 326 12.52 14.97 48.46
C ASP A 326 11.31 14.33 49.14
N LEU A 327 10.45 13.64 48.34
CA LEU A 327 9.32 12.87 48.92
C LEU A 327 9.78 11.77 49.87
N GLN A 328 10.90 11.14 49.62
CA GLN A 328 11.54 10.18 50.49
C GLN A 328 12.04 10.86 51.77
N ALA A 329 12.68 12.02 51.64
CA ALA A 329 13.20 12.79 52.78
C ALA A 329 12.07 13.31 53.66
N GLU A 330 10.93 13.71 53.12
CA GLU A 330 9.73 14.10 53.88
C GLU A 330 8.94 12.91 54.45
N GLY A 331 9.28 11.67 54.09
CA GLY A 331 8.56 10.47 54.49
C GLY A 331 7.20 10.31 53.80
N ALA A 332 7.00 11.02 52.68
CA ALA A 332 5.79 10.96 51.88
C ALA A 332 5.82 9.82 50.81
N LEU A 333 6.99 9.32 50.45
CA LEU A 333 7.15 8.15 49.59
C LEU A 333 6.98 6.87 50.38
N VAL A 334 6.05 6.01 49.96
CA VAL A 334 5.75 4.73 50.60
C VAL A 334 6.49 3.58 49.93
N GLU A 335 6.30 3.44 48.63
CA GLU A 335 6.81 2.32 47.83
C GLU A 335 7.03 2.76 46.39
N ILE A 336 7.91 2.06 45.70
CA ILE A 336 8.13 2.18 44.25
C ILE A 336 7.87 0.79 43.68
N GLU A 337 6.79 0.67 42.92
CA GLU A 337 6.39 -0.57 42.24
C GLU A 337 6.77 -0.50 40.75
N ASP A 338 7.37 -1.57 40.22
CA ASP A 338 7.62 -1.67 38.78
C ASP A 338 6.30 -1.79 38.01
N TYR A 339 6.08 -0.90 37.08
CA TYR A 339 4.84 -0.81 36.32
C TYR A 339 5.10 -0.56 34.83
N SER A 340 4.41 -1.27 33.96
CA SER A 340 4.41 -1.00 32.52
C SER A 340 3.09 -0.37 32.14
N HIS A 341 3.15 0.74 31.44
CA HIS A 341 1.96 1.46 31.00
C HIS A 341 2.12 1.99 29.58
N ASN A 342 0.98 2.24 28.95
CA ASN A 342 0.91 2.72 27.59
C ASN A 342 1.13 4.23 27.57
N VAL A 343 2.21 4.68 26.92
CA VAL A 343 2.63 6.08 26.89
C VAL A 343 2.45 6.64 25.50
N GLY A 344 1.79 7.79 25.40
CA GLY A 344 1.62 8.51 24.15
C GLY A 344 2.93 9.16 23.69
N THR A 345 3.30 8.92 22.44
CA THR A 345 4.48 9.50 21.79
C THR A 345 4.10 10.27 20.55
N CYS A 346 4.89 11.26 20.19
CA CYS A 346 4.71 12.03 18.97
C CYS A 346 5.07 11.17 17.76
N TYR A 347 4.13 10.95 16.86
CA TYR A 347 4.29 10.14 15.65
C TYR A 347 5.46 10.59 14.73
N ARG A 348 5.97 11.83 14.91
CA ARG A 348 7.06 12.42 14.12
C ARG A 348 8.44 12.22 14.71
N CYS A 349 8.58 12.44 16.01
CA CYS A 349 9.89 12.45 16.65
C CYS A 349 10.05 11.37 17.73
N GLY A 350 8.98 10.61 18.05
CA GLY A 350 8.98 9.57 19.08
C GLY A 350 9.10 10.11 20.52
N THR A 351 9.06 11.45 20.70
CA THR A 351 9.13 12.03 22.05
C THR A 351 7.80 11.85 22.76
N THR A 352 7.85 11.47 24.04
CA THR A 352 6.66 11.39 24.90
C THR A 352 5.93 12.74 24.93
N VAL A 353 4.65 12.72 24.56
CA VAL A 353 3.80 13.92 24.56
C VAL A 353 3.46 14.37 25.96
N GLU A 354 3.25 15.69 26.13
CA GLU A 354 2.77 16.28 27.36
C GLU A 354 1.35 16.80 27.17
N PRO A 355 0.35 16.27 27.90
CA PRO A 355 -0.93 16.94 28.03
C PRO A 355 -0.72 18.33 28.64
N ARG A 356 -1.24 19.37 27.96
CA ARG A 356 -1.05 20.75 28.36
C ARG A 356 -2.30 21.58 28.09
N VAL A 357 -2.72 22.38 29.06
CA VAL A 357 -3.78 23.35 28.83
C VAL A 357 -3.24 24.53 28.02
N SER A 358 -3.89 24.82 26.90
CA SER A 358 -3.48 25.87 25.98
C SER A 358 -4.68 26.46 25.24
N LYS A 359 -4.56 27.74 24.89
CA LYS A 359 -5.55 28.43 24.09
C LYS A 359 -5.29 28.18 22.62
N GLN A 360 -6.13 27.39 21.98
CA GLN A 360 -5.96 26.90 20.62
C GLN A 360 -7.24 27.14 19.80
N TRP A 361 -7.15 26.96 18.47
CA TRP A 361 -8.27 26.94 17.56
C TRP A 361 -8.78 25.52 17.36
N PHE A 362 -10.11 25.36 17.41
CA PHE A 362 -10.80 24.07 17.32
C PHE A 362 -11.93 24.09 16.31
N VAL A 363 -12.16 22.93 15.66
CA VAL A 363 -13.38 22.65 14.90
C VAL A 363 -14.30 21.78 15.73
N LYS A 364 -15.59 22.20 15.87
CA LYS A 364 -16.65 21.37 16.44
C LYS A 364 -16.97 20.24 15.47
N MET A 365 -16.61 19.01 15.84
CA MET A 365 -16.69 17.88 14.93
C MET A 365 -18.06 17.19 14.88
N GLU A 366 -18.82 17.17 15.97
CA GLU A 366 -20.10 16.45 16.02
C GLU A 366 -21.08 16.85 14.88
N PRO A 367 -21.31 18.14 14.58
CA PRO A 367 -22.21 18.53 13.49
C PRO A 367 -21.71 18.12 12.11
N LEU A 368 -20.39 18.02 11.90
CA LEU A 368 -19.77 17.63 10.64
C LEU A 368 -19.73 16.10 10.48
N ALA A 369 -19.55 15.38 11.58
CA ALA A 369 -19.45 13.94 11.59
C ALA A 369 -20.77 13.23 11.28
N LYS A 370 -21.90 13.73 11.77
CA LYS A 370 -23.22 13.11 11.56
C LYS A 370 -23.57 12.93 10.07
N PRO A 371 -23.54 13.96 9.22
CA PRO A 371 -23.81 13.81 7.79
C PRO A 371 -22.76 12.92 7.10
N ALA A 372 -21.49 13.01 7.53
CA ALA A 372 -20.41 12.20 6.97
C ALA A 372 -20.56 10.70 7.29
N VAL A 373 -21.12 10.34 8.44
CA VAL A 373 -21.47 8.95 8.77
C VAL A 373 -22.61 8.46 7.89
N GLU A 374 -23.64 9.29 7.65
CA GLU A 374 -24.81 8.89 6.87
C GLU A 374 -24.49 8.62 5.39
N VAL A 375 -23.61 9.38 4.74
CA VAL A 375 -23.24 9.14 3.34
C VAL A 375 -22.46 7.83 3.13
N VAL A 376 -21.78 7.33 4.16
CA VAL A 376 -21.17 5.99 4.12
C VAL A 376 -22.23 4.92 4.44
N ARG A 377 -23.09 5.15 5.42
CA ARG A 377 -24.13 4.20 5.83
C ARG A 377 -25.17 3.95 4.74
N ASN A 378 -25.53 4.95 3.97
CA ASN A 378 -26.47 4.84 2.85
C ASN A 378 -25.82 4.37 1.53
N GLY A 379 -24.47 4.25 1.50
CA GLY A 379 -23.72 3.73 0.37
C GLY A 379 -23.42 4.74 -0.73
N GLU A 380 -23.55 6.05 -0.50
CA GLU A 380 -23.06 7.09 -1.41
C GLU A 380 -21.53 7.06 -1.50
N VAL A 381 -20.85 6.75 -0.38
CA VAL A 381 -19.43 6.44 -0.32
C VAL A 381 -19.25 4.98 0.10
N LYS A 382 -18.48 4.19 -0.67
CA LYS A 382 -18.23 2.77 -0.43
C LYS A 382 -16.76 2.51 -0.18
N PHE A 383 -16.45 1.75 0.86
CA PHE A 383 -15.11 1.24 1.09
C PHE A 383 -14.90 -0.11 0.39
N VAL A 384 -13.78 -0.26 -0.27
CA VAL A 384 -13.32 -1.53 -0.86
C VAL A 384 -11.98 -1.91 -0.22
N PRO A 385 -11.92 -2.97 0.58
CA PRO A 385 -13.03 -3.84 0.99
C PRO A 385 -13.92 -3.20 2.07
N GLU A 386 -15.18 -3.57 2.11
CA GLU A 386 -16.24 -3.06 3.00
C GLU A 386 -15.87 -3.11 4.50
N ARG A 387 -15.01 -4.05 4.91
CA ARG A 387 -14.61 -4.19 6.32
C ARG A 387 -14.02 -2.90 6.95
N PHE A 388 -13.52 -1.97 6.14
CA PHE A 388 -12.93 -0.71 6.62
C PHE A 388 -13.97 0.37 6.96
N ASP A 389 -15.23 0.20 6.58
CA ASP A 389 -16.32 1.06 7.05
C ASP A 389 -16.47 1.00 8.58
N LYS A 390 -16.23 -0.18 9.20
CA LYS A 390 -16.22 -0.34 10.67
C LYS A 390 -15.15 0.53 11.34
N THR A 391 -13.97 0.60 10.74
CA THR A 391 -12.88 1.49 11.22
C THR A 391 -13.29 2.95 11.09
N TYR A 392 -13.88 3.32 9.96
CA TYR A 392 -14.41 4.67 9.73
C TYR A 392 -15.48 5.05 10.75
N PHE A 393 -16.51 4.21 10.96
CA PHE A 393 -17.58 4.47 11.92
C PHE A 393 -17.06 4.59 13.33
N HIS A 394 -16.16 3.69 13.76
CA HIS A 394 -15.57 3.74 15.10
C HIS A 394 -14.93 5.10 15.40
N TRP A 395 -14.18 5.66 14.45
CA TRP A 395 -13.57 6.97 14.61
C TRP A 395 -14.58 8.11 14.55
N MET A 396 -15.50 8.08 13.60
CA MET A 396 -16.43 9.18 13.36
C MET A 396 -17.53 9.29 14.44
N GLU A 397 -17.98 8.18 15.00
CA GLU A 397 -18.99 8.16 16.08
C GLU A 397 -18.42 8.56 17.44
N ASN A 398 -17.09 8.47 17.61
CA ASN A 398 -16.39 8.85 18.84
C ASN A 398 -15.50 10.10 18.66
N ILE A 399 -15.71 10.87 17.61
CA ILE A 399 -14.85 11.99 17.26
C ILE A 399 -14.97 13.12 18.27
N LYS A 400 -13.81 13.65 18.69
CA LYS A 400 -13.70 14.85 19.52
C LYS A 400 -13.44 16.08 18.68
N ASP A 401 -13.60 17.26 19.27
CA ASP A 401 -13.25 18.53 18.63
C ASP A 401 -11.79 18.52 18.17
N TRP A 402 -11.58 18.94 16.95
CA TRP A 402 -10.27 18.88 16.30
C TRP A 402 -9.47 20.15 16.56
N CYS A 403 -8.34 20.05 17.24
CA CYS A 403 -7.38 21.13 17.39
C CYS A 403 -6.66 21.36 16.04
N ILE A 404 -6.87 22.54 15.44
CA ILE A 404 -6.37 22.88 14.11
C ILE A 404 -5.20 23.84 14.09
N SER A 405 -4.82 24.47 15.20
CA SER A 405 -3.69 25.39 15.26
C SER A 405 -2.37 24.66 15.54
N ARG A 406 -1.30 25.10 14.91
CA ARG A 406 0.07 24.60 15.08
C ARG A 406 1.03 25.79 15.25
N GLN A 407 1.95 25.71 16.19
CA GLN A 407 2.95 26.73 16.50
C GLN A 407 4.15 26.61 15.55
N LEU A 408 3.86 26.61 14.24
CA LEU A 408 4.82 26.47 13.16
C LEU A 408 4.87 27.72 12.29
N TRP A 409 5.91 27.84 11.48
CA TRP A 409 6.02 28.90 10.48
C TRP A 409 5.66 28.43 9.08
N TRP A 410 5.91 27.15 8.78
CA TRP A 410 5.60 26.54 7.50
C TRP A 410 4.18 25.94 7.47
N GLY A 411 3.30 26.56 6.70
CA GLY A 411 1.91 26.14 6.54
C GLY A 411 0.97 27.31 6.26
N HIS A 412 -0.33 27.03 6.20
CA HIS A 412 -1.37 28.04 6.04
C HIS A 412 -1.52 28.83 7.34
N ARG A 413 -1.14 30.09 7.32
CA ARG A 413 -1.31 30.98 8.49
C ARG A 413 -2.79 31.19 8.78
N ILE A 414 -3.16 31.07 10.07
CA ILE A 414 -4.55 31.21 10.50
C ILE A 414 -5.07 32.60 10.10
N PRO A 415 -6.23 32.71 9.39
CA PRO A 415 -6.79 33.96 8.90
C PRO A 415 -7.58 34.70 9.99
N ALA A 416 -7.00 34.84 11.18
CA ALA A 416 -7.54 35.57 12.30
C ALA A 416 -6.60 36.75 12.65
N TYR A 417 -7.18 37.87 12.99
CA TYR A 417 -6.50 39.13 13.23
C TYR A 417 -6.93 39.71 14.57
N TYR A 418 -5.97 40.19 15.35
CA TYR A 418 -6.20 40.74 16.68
C TYR A 418 -5.92 42.22 16.70
N CYS A 419 -6.83 42.97 17.28
CA CYS A 419 -6.63 44.40 17.52
C CYS A 419 -5.99 44.61 18.90
N ASP A 420 -4.82 45.22 18.94
CA ASP A 420 -4.09 45.50 20.18
C ASP A 420 -4.74 46.62 20.98
N ASP A 421 -5.55 47.48 20.31
CA ASP A 421 -6.17 48.63 20.95
C ASP A 421 -7.45 48.25 21.73
N CYS A 422 -8.24 47.30 21.26
CA CYS A 422 -9.53 46.95 21.87
C CYS A 422 -9.77 45.47 22.11
N GLY A 423 -8.79 44.58 21.75
CA GLY A 423 -8.89 43.14 21.94
C GLY A 423 -9.88 42.44 21.00
N GLU A 424 -10.40 43.09 19.97
CA GLU A 424 -11.33 42.49 18.99
C GLU A 424 -10.61 41.43 18.17
N VAL A 425 -11.28 40.30 17.90
CA VAL A 425 -10.83 39.25 17.03
C VAL A 425 -11.63 39.29 15.74
N MET A 426 -10.93 39.46 14.64
CA MET A 426 -11.51 39.53 13.29
C MET A 426 -11.03 38.32 12.49
N VAL A 427 -11.96 37.60 11.85
CA VAL A 427 -11.65 36.50 10.93
C VAL A 427 -11.98 36.93 9.52
N SER A 428 -11.00 36.81 8.62
CA SER A 428 -11.15 37.30 7.25
C SER A 428 -10.26 36.53 6.28
N ALA A 429 -10.81 36.20 5.10
CA ALA A 429 -10.04 35.62 3.98
C ALA A 429 -9.04 36.61 3.35
N GLN A 430 -9.24 37.91 3.60
CA GLN A 430 -8.38 39.02 3.16
C GLN A 430 -7.55 39.54 4.32
N GLU A 431 -6.39 40.11 4.03
CA GLU A 431 -5.60 40.81 5.06
C GLU A 431 -6.39 41.97 5.70
N VAL A 432 -6.29 42.04 7.02
CA VAL A 432 -6.95 43.11 7.81
C VAL A 432 -5.88 44.02 8.43
N HIS A 433 -5.94 45.30 8.07
CA HIS A 433 -5.02 46.32 8.59
C HIS A 433 -5.68 47.29 9.55
N THR A 434 -7.02 47.32 9.60
CA THR A 434 -7.79 48.24 10.43
C THR A 434 -8.88 47.47 11.18
N CYS A 435 -8.97 47.71 12.47
CA CYS A 435 -9.99 47.09 13.31
C CYS A 435 -11.40 47.51 12.92
N SER A 436 -12.29 46.56 12.65
CA SER A 436 -13.71 46.84 12.30
C SER A 436 -14.51 47.44 13.45
N LYS A 437 -14.07 47.27 14.71
CA LYS A 437 -14.79 47.74 15.91
C LYS A 437 -14.36 49.10 16.38
N CYS A 438 -13.04 49.37 16.50
CA CYS A 438 -12.52 50.62 17.05
C CYS A 438 -11.85 51.50 16.00
N GLY A 439 -11.63 51.05 14.77
CA GLY A 439 -10.93 51.78 13.72
C GLY A 439 -9.44 51.91 13.93
N GLY A 440 -8.85 51.20 14.93
CA GLY A 440 -7.40 51.24 15.20
C GLY A 440 -6.62 50.46 14.14
N ASN A 441 -5.35 50.86 13.95
CA ASN A 441 -4.48 50.26 12.94
C ASN A 441 -3.41 49.29 13.56
N HIS A 442 -3.44 49.07 14.88
CA HIS A 442 -2.59 48.12 15.55
C HIS A 442 -3.25 46.71 15.47
N VAL A 443 -3.15 46.13 14.30
CA VAL A 443 -3.74 44.83 14.00
C VAL A 443 -2.61 43.87 13.61
N HIS A 444 -2.57 42.69 14.23
CA HIS A 444 -1.65 41.64 13.86
C HIS A 444 -2.39 40.34 13.58
N GLN A 445 -1.87 39.56 12.62
CA GLN A 445 -2.42 38.25 12.27
C GLN A 445 -1.92 37.18 13.27
N ASP A 446 -2.75 36.19 13.56
CA ASP A 446 -2.40 35.03 14.37
C ASP A 446 -1.04 34.44 13.93
N PRO A 447 -0.09 34.19 14.86
CA PRO A 447 1.22 33.67 14.52
C PRO A 447 1.21 32.22 14.10
N ASP A 448 0.18 31.45 14.48
CA ASP A 448 0.09 30.01 14.25
C ASP A 448 -0.34 29.68 12.81
N THR A 449 -0.05 28.46 12.42
CA THR A 449 -0.52 27.89 11.15
C THR A 449 -1.57 26.82 11.40
N LEU A 450 -2.33 26.49 10.35
CA LEU A 450 -3.29 25.39 10.38
C LEU A 450 -2.59 24.02 10.29
N ASP A 451 -3.19 23.02 10.89
CA ASP A 451 -2.87 21.61 10.68
C ASP A 451 -2.85 21.28 9.19
N THR A 452 -1.85 20.54 8.72
CA THR A 452 -1.72 20.13 7.31
C THR A 452 -2.96 19.40 6.81
N TRP A 453 -3.61 18.64 7.70
CA TRP A 453 -4.82 17.90 7.37
C TRP A 453 -6.04 18.81 7.09
N PHE A 454 -6.00 20.07 7.49
CA PHE A 454 -7.06 21.05 7.18
C PHE A 454 -7.10 21.35 5.68
N SER A 455 -5.95 21.62 5.07
CA SER A 455 -5.86 21.83 3.62
C SER A 455 -6.01 20.54 2.83
N SER A 456 -5.43 19.44 3.31
CA SER A 456 -5.53 18.13 2.65
C SER A 456 -6.96 17.60 2.59
N ALA A 457 -7.82 17.96 3.56
CA ALA A 457 -9.24 17.64 3.57
C ALA A 457 -10.04 18.28 2.40
N LEU A 458 -9.51 19.35 1.82
CA LEU A 458 -10.16 20.08 0.72
C LEU A 458 -9.70 19.61 -0.65
N TRP A 459 -8.73 18.70 -0.71
CA TRP A 459 -8.02 18.30 -1.90
C TRP A 459 -8.91 17.91 -3.09
N PRO A 460 -10.02 17.16 -2.97
CA PRO A 460 -10.87 16.78 -4.09
C PRO A 460 -11.52 17.96 -4.82
N PHE A 461 -11.73 19.09 -4.17
CA PHE A 461 -12.40 20.26 -4.75
C PHE A 461 -11.56 21.53 -4.78
N SER A 462 -10.62 21.72 -3.85
CA SER A 462 -9.70 22.86 -3.88
C SER A 462 -8.79 22.83 -5.11
N THR A 463 -8.40 21.63 -5.54
CA THR A 463 -7.57 21.41 -6.73
C THR A 463 -8.30 21.71 -8.04
N LEU A 464 -9.62 21.68 -8.04
CA LEU A 464 -10.47 21.92 -9.21
C LEU A 464 -10.99 23.38 -9.28
N GLY A 465 -10.56 24.24 -8.33
CA GLY A 465 -10.80 25.67 -8.39
C GLY A 465 -11.70 26.25 -7.30
N TYR A 466 -12.28 25.43 -6.40
CA TYR A 466 -13.03 25.97 -5.26
C TYR A 466 -12.23 27.06 -4.52
N PRO A 467 -12.82 28.19 -4.09
CA PRO A 467 -14.24 28.46 -3.97
C PRO A 467 -14.92 29.07 -5.22
N ASP A 468 -14.22 29.16 -6.34
CA ASP A 468 -14.79 29.68 -7.58
C ASP A 468 -15.61 28.60 -8.30
N ASP A 469 -16.66 29.00 -9.01
CA ASP A 469 -17.50 28.14 -9.85
C ASP A 469 -16.74 27.89 -11.18
N THR A 470 -15.84 26.90 -11.21
CA THR A 470 -15.08 26.52 -12.39
C THR A 470 -15.78 25.40 -13.16
N LYS A 471 -15.56 25.35 -14.48
CA LYS A 471 -16.06 24.24 -15.32
C LYS A 471 -15.44 22.90 -14.94
N GLU A 472 -14.19 22.93 -14.51
CA GLU A 472 -13.48 21.77 -14.02
C GLU A 472 -14.13 21.21 -12.75
N LEU A 473 -14.49 22.07 -11.80
CA LEU A 473 -15.18 21.67 -10.57
C LEU A 473 -16.56 21.10 -10.88
N GLU A 474 -17.32 21.70 -11.79
CA GLU A 474 -18.63 21.21 -12.21
C GLU A 474 -18.55 19.85 -12.90
N TYR A 475 -17.49 19.59 -13.69
CA TYR A 475 -17.38 18.39 -14.53
C TYR A 475 -16.67 17.21 -13.84
N PHE A 476 -15.58 17.47 -13.08
CA PHE A 476 -14.73 16.44 -12.49
C PHE A 476 -15.02 16.15 -11.00
N TYR A 477 -15.89 16.93 -10.37
CA TYR A 477 -16.34 16.69 -8.98
C TYR A 477 -17.81 16.25 -8.93
N PRO A 478 -18.20 15.27 -8.10
CA PRO A 478 -17.36 14.39 -7.25
C PRO A 478 -16.35 13.58 -8.02
N THR A 479 -15.22 13.25 -7.38
CA THR A 479 -14.27 12.31 -7.98
C THR A 479 -14.81 10.88 -7.90
N ASP A 480 -14.31 9.97 -8.72
CA ASP A 480 -14.88 8.61 -8.79
C ASP A 480 -14.30 7.67 -7.74
N THR A 481 -12.98 7.60 -7.68
CA THR A 481 -12.28 6.67 -6.79
C THR A 481 -11.14 7.38 -6.06
N LEU A 482 -11.09 7.18 -4.76
CA LEU A 482 -9.93 7.50 -3.94
C LEU A 482 -9.17 6.21 -3.66
N VAL A 483 -7.86 6.19 -3.90
CA VAL A 483 -6.99 5.06 -3.55
C VAL A 483 -6.06 5.50 -2.43
N THR A 484 -5.94 4.71 -1.38
CA THR A 484 -5.08 5.06 -0.24
C THR A 484 -4.80 3.87 0.68
N GLY A 485 -3.78 3.97 1.53
CA GLY A 485 -3.53 3.02 2.61
C GLY A 485 -4.55 3.08 3.74
N TYR A 486 -4.75 1.96 4.43
CA TYR A 486 -5.69 1.89 5.56
C TYR A 486 -5.27 2.76 6.75
N ASP A 487 -4.01 3.11 6.88
CA ASP A 487 -3.44 3.87 7.98
C ASP A 487 -3.84 5.35 8.00
N ILE A 488 -4.34 5.90 6.88
CA ILE A 488 -4.80 7.29 6.80
C ILE A 488 -6.31 7.46 6.57
N ILE A 489 -7.11 6.43 6.86
CA ILE A 489 -8.58 6.52 6.76
C ILE A 489 -9.10 7.67 7.63
N PHE A 490 -8.69 7.77 8.87
CA PHE A 490 -9.11 8.83 9.77
C PHE A 490 -8.46 10.18 9.43
N PHE A 491 -7.18 10.18 9.15
CA PHE A 491 -6.41 11.40 8.91
C PHE A 491 -6.87 12.14 7.66
N TRP A 492 -7.19 11.40 6.60
CA TRP A 492 -7.44 11.99 5.29
C TRP A 492 -8.83 11.65 4.74
N VAL A 493 -9.18 10.38 4.63
CA VAL A 493 -10.46 9.96 4.03
C VAL A 493 -11.65 10.56 4.76
N ALA A 494 -11.73 10.40 6.07
CA ALA A 494 -12.82 10.92 6.89
C ALA A 494 -12.92 12.45 6.80
N ARG A 495 -11.76 13.13 6.81
CA ARG A 495 -11.72 14.59 6.69
C ARG A 495 -12.17 15.09 5.33
N MET A 496 -11.83 14.43 4.25
CA MET A 496 -12.35 14.75 2.92
C MET A 496 -13.86 14.54 2.84
N ILE A 497 -14.39 13.46 3.42
CA ILE A 497 -15.82 13.16 3.38
C ILE A 497 -16.61 14.27 4.08
N PHE A 498 -16.28 14.62 5.34
CA PHE A 498 -17.04 15.67 6.01
C PHE A 498 -16.85 17.06 5.37
N SER A 499 -15.66 17.35 4.83
CA SER A 499 -15.41 18.62 4.14
C SER A 499 -16.18 18.71 2.82
N GLY A 500 -16.22 17.65 2.02
CA GLY A 500 -17.01 17.60 0.79
C GLY A 500 -18.50 17.79 1.07
N VAL A 501 -19.04 17.04 2.02
CA VAL A 501 -20.46 17.16 2.41
C VAL A 501 -20.78 18.56 2.93
N GLU A 502 -19.92 19.15 3.77
CA GLU A 502 -20.14 20.48 4.36
C GLU A 502 -20.04 21.63 3.35
N HIS A 503 -19.01 21.60 2.48
CA HIS A 503 -18.69 22.74 1.63
C HIS A 503 -19.24 22.65 0.21
N MET A 504 -19.39 21.43 -0.30
CA MET A 504 -19.89 21.16 -1.65
C MET A 504 -21.34 20.64 -1.66
N GLY A 505 -21.87 20.19 -0.50
CA GLY A 505 -23.19 19.56 -0.41
C GLY A 505 -23.28 18.21 -1.10
N GLN A 506 -22.14 17.61 -1.43
CA GLN A 506 -21.99 16.32 -2.12
C GLN A 506 -20.78 15.57 -1.56
N VAL A 507 -20.79 14.24 -1.71
CA VAL A 507 -19.63 13.40 -1.36
C VAL A 507 -18.42 13.78 -2.22
N PRO A 508 -17.19 13.69 -1.68
CA PRO A 508 -16.00 14.04 -2.45
C PRO A 508 -15.58 12.94 -3.44
N PHE A 509 -16.01 11.71 -3.23
CA PHE A 509 -15.76 10.53 -4.06
C PHE A 509 -16.79 9.44 -3.75
N HIS A 510 -16.98 8.50 -4.70
CA HIS A 510 -17.96 7.43 -4.55
C HIS A 510 -17.34 6.15 -3.99
N THR A 511 -16.08 5.87 -4.32
CA THR A 511 -15.37 4.65 -3.87
C THR A 511 -14.06 5.00 -3.19
N VAL A 512 -13.79 4.33 -2.07
CA VAL A 512 -12.50 4.36 -1.37
C VAL A 512 -11.87 2.99 -1.49
N LEU A 513 -10.91 2.86 -2.41
CA LEU A 513 -10.12 1.65 -2.58
C LEU A 513 -8.96 1.67 -1.58
N ILE A 514 -9.03 0.79 -0.61
CA ILE A 514 -8.01 0.66 0.43
C ILE A 514 -6.99 -0.41 0.04
N HIS A 515 -5.71 -0.05 0.07
CA HIS A 515 -4.61 -1.00 -0.04
C HIS A 515 -3.91 -1.20 1.31
N GLY A 516 -3.16 -2.31 1.43
CA GLY A 516 -2.32 -2.59 2.58
C GLY A 516 -0.93 -1.97 2.46
N LEU A 517 -0.09 -2.22 3.45
CA LEU A 517 1.28 -1.74 3.48
C LEU A 517 2.22 -2.69 2.72
N VAL A 518 3.26 -2.12 2.12
CA VAL A 518 4.35 -2.91 1.55
C VAL A 518 5.35 -3.25 2.66
N ARG A 519 5.58 -4.54 2.86
CA ARG A 519 6.49 -5.11 3.85
C ARG A 519 7.70 -5.73 3.16
N ASP A 520 8.80 -5.85 3.88
CA ASP A 520 9.98 -6.56 3.38
C ASP A 520 9.72 -8.07 3.20
N ALA A 521 10.69 -8.79 2.66
CA ALA A 521 10.57 -10.23 2.42
C ALA A 521 10.29 -11.05 3.70
N GLN A 522 10.68 -10.55 4.87
CA GLN A 522 10.42 -11.14 6.18
C GLN A 522 9.06 -10.73 6.78
N GLY A 523 8.32 -9.85 6.12
CA GLY A 523 7.03 -9.35 6.58
C GLY A 523 7.11 -8.20 7.59
N ARG A 524 8.27 -7.56 7.77
CA ARG A 524 8.45 -6.40 8.65
C ARG A 524 8.06 -5.12 7.91
N LYS A 525 7.52 -4.13 8.64
CA LYS A 525 7.27 -2.79 8.11
C LYS A 525 8.59 -2.18 7.61
N MET A 526 8.57 -1.62 6.40
CA MET A 526 9.73 -0.91 5.88
C MET A 526 9.87 0.45 6.58
N SER A 527 11.07 0.74 7.09
CA SER A 527 11.36 2.03 7.71
C SER A 527 12.83 2.43 7.51
N LYS A 528 13.11 3.73 7.59
CA LYS A 528 14.48 4.25 7.50
C LYS A 528 15.32 3.81 8.70
N SER A 529 14.70 3.68 9.88
CA SER A 529 15.37 3.25 11.11
C SER A 529 15.82 1.80 11.07
N LEU A 530 15.07 0.91 10.40
CA LEU A 530 15.44 -0.49 10.21
C LEU A 530 16.40 -0.71 9.02
N GLY A 531 16.61 0.31 8.18
CA GLY A 531 17.47 0.21 6.99
C GLY A 531 16.96 -0.78 5.92
N ASN A 532 15.68 -1.17 6.00
CA ASN A 532 15.04 -2.12 5.07
C ASN A 532 14.16 -1.42 4.02
N GLY A 533 14.19 -0.10 3.96
CA GLY A 533 13.49 0.69 2.93
C GLY A 533 14.12 0.48 1.55
N ILE A 534 13.31 0.18 0.56
CA ILE A 534 13.73 -0.01 -0.83
C ILE A 534 13.31 1.24 -1.63
N ASP A 535 14.28 1.84 -2.33
CA ASP A 535 14.01 2.94 -3.26
C ASP A 535 13.43 2.37 -4.56
N PRO A 536 12.20 2.77 -4.97
CA PRO A 536 11.60 2.32 -6.23
C PRO A 536 12.47 2.62 -7.46
N LEU A 537 13.20 3.73 -7.48
CA LEU A 537 14.05 4.09 -8.62
C LEU A 537 15.19 3.08 -8.84
N LEU A 538 15.80 2.58 -7.77
CA LEU A 538 16.84 1.55 -7.88
C LEU A 538 16.28 0.26 -8.51
N VAL A 539 15.04 -0.09 -8.19
CA VAL A 539 14.37 -1.26 -8.78
C VAL A 539 14.04 -1.00 -10.25
N ILE A 540 13.57 0.19 -10.59
CA ILE A 540 13.28 0.60 -11.97
C ILE A 540 14.56 0.61 -12.82
N ASP A 541 15.66 1.17 -12.32
CA ASP A 541 16.94 1.20 -13.01
C ASP A 541 17.47 -0.21 -13.31
N GLN A 542 17.23 -1.16 -12.41
CA GLN A 542 17.72 -2.54 -12.55
C GLN A 542 16.81 -3.42 -13.40
N TYR A 543 15.48 -3.29 -13.28
CA TYR A 543 14.52 -4.24 -13.86
C TYR A 543 13.50 -3.60 -14.81
N GLY A 544 13.37 -2.28 -14.81
CA GLY A 544 12.35 -1.53 -15.53
C GLY A 544 11.09 -1.25 -14.71
N ALA A 545 10.38 -0.18 -15.08
CA ALA A 545 9.14 0.23 -14.44
C ALA A 545 8.03 -0.81 -14.58
N ASP A 546 7.88 -1.41 -15.75
CA ASP A 546 6.87 -2.45 -16.00
C ASP A 546 7.03 -3.66 -15.06
N ALA A 547 8.28 -4.09 -14.80
CA ALA A 547 8.54 -5.21 -13.90
C ALA A 547 8.15 -4.88 -12.44
N LEU A 548 8.41 -3.64 -12.00
CA LEU A 548 8.00 -3.16 -10.69
C LEU A 548 6.47 -3.07 -10.58
N ARG A 549 5.82 -2.40 -11.52
CA ARG A 549 4.35 -2.23 -11.56
C ARG A 549 3.62 -3.57 -11.55
N PHE A 550 4.04 -4.49 -12.41
CA PHE A 550 3.45 -5.83 -12.48
C PHE A 550 3.63 -6.60 -11.18
N THR A 551 4.79 -6.47 -10.52
CA THR A 551 5.06 -7.08 -9.21
C THR A 551 4.13 -6.52 -8.14
N LEU A 552 3.92 -5.19 -8.11
CA LEU A 552 3.06 -4.52 -7.14
C LEU A 552 1.57 -4.84 -7.34
N ALA A 553 1.15 -5.08 -8.59
CA ALA A 553 -0.21 -5.50 -8.89
C ALA A 553 -0.44 -7.00 -8.61
N THR A 554 0.59 -7.85 -8.85
CA THR A 554 0.47 -9.31 -8.70
C THR A 554 0.26 -9.70 -7.25
N GLY A 555 -0.83 -10.44 -6.99
CA GLY A 555 -1.19 -10.91 -5.64
C GLY A 555 -1.66 -9.78 -4.71
N ASN A 556 -1.90 -8.58 -5.25
CA ASN A 556 -2.52 -7.50 -4.49
C ASN A 556 -3.99 -7.84 -4.24
N ALA A 557 -4.39 -7.84 -2.97
CA ALA A 557 -5.78 -7.96 -2.56
C ALA A 557 -6.15 -6.71 -1.74
N PRO A 558 -7.29 -6.06 -2.02
CA PRO A 558 -7.69 -4.85 -1.33
C PRO A 558 -7.60 -4.97 0.19
N GLY A 559 -6.95 -4.01 0.84
CA GLY A 559 -6.79 -3.91 2.29
C GLY A 559 -5.81 -4.90 2.93
N ASN A 560 -5.09 -5.70 2.16
CA ASN A 560 -4.10 -6.65 2.69
C ASN A 560 -2.68 -6.17 2.45
N ASP A 561 -1.82 -6.37 3.45
CA ASP A 561 -0.39 -6.11 3.31
C ASP A 561 0.25 -7.04 2.28
N MET A 562 1.22 -6.54 1.54
CA MET A 562 1.98 -7.34 0.59
C MET A 562 3.46 -7.44 0.97
N ARG A 563 4.07 -8.59 0.70
CA ARG A 563 5.51 -8.79 0.85
C ARG A 563 6.21 -8.54 -0.48
N PHE A 564 7.17 -7.65 -0.45
CA PHE A 564 8.01 -7.31 -1.59
C PHE A 564 9.34 -8.09 -1.51
N SER A 565 9.77 -8.65 -2.63
CA SER A 565 11.07 -9.29 -2.76
C SER A 565 11.63 -9.13 -4.17
N ASP A 566 12.96 -9.15 -4.27
CA ASP A 566 13.69 -9.04 -5.53
C ASP A 566 13.40 -10.22 -6.49
N GLU A 567 13.15 -11.41 -5.95
CA GLU A 567 12.78 -12.59 -6.74
C GLU A 567 11.47 -12.40 -7.50
N LYS A 568 10.48 -11.73 -6.88
CA LYS A 568 9.21 -11.42 -7.55
C LYS A 568 9.40 -10.46 -8.72
N VAL A 569 10.25 -9.45 -8.54
CA VAL A 569 10.56 -8.49 -9.62
C VAL A 569 11.29 -9.16 -10.77
N LYS A 570 12.23 -10.08 -10.47
CA LYS A 570 12.90 -10.91 -11.48
C LYS A 570 11.91 -11.79 -12.26
N ALA A 571 10.93 -12.37 -11.58
CA ALA A 571 9.86 -13.14 -12.24
C ALA A 571 9.04 -12.27 -13.18
N SER A 572 8.65 -11.07 -12.77
CA SER A 572 7.93 -10.10 -13.60
C SER A 572 8.74 -9.65 -14.82
N ARG A 573 10.05 -9.40 -14.68
CA ARG A 573 10.95 -9.13 -15.80
C ARG A 573 11.03 -10.32 -16.76
N ASN A 574 11.08 -11.54 -16.26
CA ASN A 574 11.12 -12.74 -17.10
C ASN A 574 9.81 -12.92 -17.88
N PHE A 575 8.68 -12.56 -17.27
CA PHE A 575 7.38 -12.51 -17.95
C PHE A 575 7.38 -11.48 -19.10
N ALA A 576 7.89 -10.27 -18.86
CA ALA A 576 8.06 -9.26 -19.89
C ALA A 576 8.91 -9.80 -21.06
N ASN A 577 10.03 -10.45 -20.78
CA ASN A 577 10.88 -11.06 -21.80
C ASN A 577 10.19 -12.19 -22.58
N LYS A 578 9.32 -12.97 -21.93
CA LYS A 578 8.54 -14.02 -22.62
C LYS A 578 7.55 -13.39 -23.60
N LEU A 579 6.81 -12.37 -23.18
CA LEU A 579 5.90 -11.61 -24.05
C LEU A 579 6.66 -10.98 -25.24
N TRP A 580 7.80 -10.37 -24.98
CA TRP A 580 8.66 -9.78 -25.99
C TRP A 580 9.08 -10.81 -27.07
N ASN A 581 9.53 -11.98 -26.63
CA ASN A 581 9.93 -13.05 -27.54
C ASN A 581 8.74 -13.61 -28.33
N ALA A 582 7.55 -13.70 -27.73
CA ALA A 582 6.32 -14.09 -28.40
C ALA A 582 5.95 -13.06 -29.51
N ALA A 583 6.02 -11.77 -29.19
CA ALA A 583 5.78 -10.70 -30.18
C ALA A 583 6.81 -10.72 -31.31
N ARG A 584 8.09 -10.91 -31.01
CA ARG A 584 9.14 -11.08 -32.03
C ARG A 584 8.88 -12.27 -32.94
N PHE A 585 8.43 -13.39 -32.37
CA PHE A 585 8.04 -14.54 -33.18
C PHE A 585 6.90 -14.19 -34.14
N VAL A 586 5.85 -13.54 -33.68
CA VAL A 586 4.73 -13.10 -34.53
C VAL A 586 5.25 -12.19 -35.67
N LEU A 587 6.03 -11.15 -35.35
CA LEU A 587 6.59 -10.21 -36.32
C LEU A 587 7.48 -10.87 -37.35
N MET A 588 8.24 -11.89 -36.98
CA MET A 588 9.11 -12.64 -37.94
C MET A 588 8.28 -13.29 -39.04
N TYR A 589 7.05 -13.75 -38.76
CA TYR A 589 6.18 -14.37 -39.77
C TYR A 589 5.29 -13.37 -40.51
N LEU A 590 5.05 -12.19 -39.95
CA LEU A 590 4.27 -11.13 -40.63
C LEU A 590 5.08 -10.50 -41.79
N GLY A 591 6.38 -10.24 -41.58
CA GLY A 591 7.18 -9.47 -42.54
C GLY A 591 6.86 -7.98 -42.45
N ASN A 592 7.70 -7.17 -43.11
CA ASN A 592 7.64 -5.71 -42.98
C ASN A 592 6.43 -5.04 -43.66
N ASP A 593 5.83 -5.70 -44.68
CA ASP A 593 4.74 -5.15 -45.50
C ASP A 593 3.37 -5.74 -45.16
N TYR A 594 3.27 -6.48 -44.03
CA TYR A 594 2.00 -7.09 -43.64
C TYR A 594 0.96 -6.03 -43.28
N ASN A 595 -0.20 -6.12 -43.92
CA ASN A 595 -1.36 -5.30 -43.64
C ASN A 595 -2.45 -6.20 -43.04
N TYR A 596 -2.93 -5.85 -41.86
CA TYR A 596 -3.93 -6.65 -41.13
C TYR A 596 -5.29 -6.59 -41.85
N PRO A 597 -5.82 -7.73 -42.37
CA PRO A 597 -7.05 -7.73 -43.13
C PRO A 597 -8.35 -7.81 -42.32
N GLY A 598 -8.22 -7.85 -40.97
CA GLY A 598 -9.30 -8.24 -40.05
C GLY A 598 -9.37 -9.77 -39.88
N LEU A 599 -10.28 -10.23 -39.00
CA LEU A 599 -10.48 -11.66 -38.74
C LEU A 599 -11.10 -12.32 -39.98
N PRO A 600 -10.52 -13.42 -40.48
CA PRO A 600 -11.11 -14.20 -41.61
C PRO A 600 -12.41 -14.90 -41.17
N LYS A 601 -13.27 -15.24 -42.18
CA LYS A 601 -14.49 -15.99 -41.90
C LYS A 601 -14.24 -17.49 -41.70
N ASP A 602 -13.26 -18.02 -42.45
CA ASP A 602 -12.90 -19.45 -42.39
C ASP A 602 -11.81 -19.65 -41.32
N LEU A 603 -12.29 -20.00 -40.10
CA LEU A 603 -11.46 -20.22 -38.92
C LEU A 603 -11.32 -21.72 -38.65
N ALA A 604 -10.09 -22.19 -38.43
CA ALA A 604 -9.82 -23.54 -37.98
C ALA A 604 -10.20 -23.69 -36.49
N ILE A 605 -10.20 -24.92 -36.00
CA ILE A 605 -10.58 -25.22 -34.60
C ILE A 605 -9.69 -24.50 -33.58
N GLU A 606 -8.39 -24.46 -33.82
CA GLU A 606 -7.41 -23.77 -32.98
C GLU A 606 -7.58 -22.25 -33.01
N ASP A 607 -8.02 -21.69 -34.14
CA ASP A 607 -8.31 -20.27 -34.27
C ASP A 607 -9.55 -19.89 -33.44
N LYS A 608 -10.62 -20.67 -33.57
CA LYS A 608 -11.84 -20.47 -32.79
C LYS A 608 -11.59 -20.64 -31.29
N TRP A 609 -10.81 -21.67 -30.94
CA TRP A 609 -10.42 -21.89 -29.55
C TRP A 609 -9.70 -20.68 -28.93
N ILE A 610 -8.66 -20.17 -29.57
CA ILE A 610 -7.90 -19.05 -28.99
C ILE A 610 -8.70 -17.75 -28.98
N LEU A 611 -9.51 -17.49 -30.01
CA LEU A 611 -10.41 -16.33 -30.07
C LEU A 611 -11.45 -16.38 -28.94
N SER A 612 -12.04 -17.55 -28.68
CA SER A 612 -12.98 -17.75 -27.58
C SER A 612 -12.31 -17.56 -26.22
N LYS A 613 -11.08 -18.04 -26.06
CA LYS A 613 -10.28 -17.86 -24.83
C LYS A 613 -9.91 -16.40 -24.56
N VAL A 614 -9.44 -15.65 -25.55
CA VAL A 614 -9.10 -14.22 -25.37
C VAL A 614 -10.34 -13.37 -25.15
N ASN A 615 -11.44 -13.70 -25.81
CA ASN A 615 -12.74 -13.06 -25.63
C ASN A 615 -13.27 -13.23 -24.18
N THR A 616 -13.16 -14.44 -23.65
CA THR A 616 -13.48 -14.74 -22.24
C THR A 616 -12.55 -13.99 -21.28
N LEU A 617 -11.24 -13.94 -21.60
CA LEU A 617 -10.26 -13.19 -20.82
C LEU A 617 -10.61 -11.70 -20.74
N ALA A 618 -11.00 -11.08 -21.87
CA ALA A 618 -11.41 -9.66 -21.91
C ALA A 618 -12.55 -9.38 -20.92
N LYS A 619 -13.59 -10.26 -20.94
CA LYS A 619 -14.68 -10.16 -19.97
C LYS A 619 -14.21 -10.33 -18.53
N GLU A 620 -13.43 -11.36 -18.22
CA GLU A 620 -12.99 -11.67 -16.87
C GLU A 620 -12.06 -10.60 -16.31
N VAL A 621 -11.16 -10.04 -17.11
CA VAL A 621 -10.29 -8.93 -16.69
C VAL A 621 -11.12 -7.70 -16.38
N THR A 622 -12.07 -7.33 -17.26
CA THR A 622 -12.95 -6.18 -17.05
C THR A 622 -13.82 -6.37 -15.79
N ASP A 623 -14.44 -7.53 -15.62
CA ASP A 623 -15.26 -7.83 -14.43
C ASP A 623 -14.45 -7.73 -13.12
N ASN A 624 -13.16 -8.10 -13.13
CA ASN A 624 -12.29 -7.98 -11.95
C ASN A 624 -11.84 -6.53 -11.72
N LEU A 625 -11.56 -5.76 -12.78
CA LEU A 625 -11.26 -4.33 -12.64
C LEU A 625 -12.45 -3.55 -12.08
N GLU A 626 -13.68 -3.85 -12.53
CA GLU A 626 -14.91 -3.25 -12.00
C GLU A 626 -15.13 -3.54 -10.50
N ARG A 627 -14.65 -4.67 -10.01
CA ARG A 627 -14.69 -5.04 -8.59
C ARG A 627 -13.46 -4.62 -7.81
N PHE A 628 -12.52 -3.90 -8.43
CA PHE A 628 -11.23 -3.53 -7.85
C PHE A 628 -10.35 -4.73 -7.44
N GLU A 629 -10.56 -5.89 -8.05
CA GLU A 629 -9.77 -7.11 -7.84
C GLU A 629 -8.56 -7.16 -8.80
N LEU A 630 -7.73 -6.11 -8.78
CA LEU A 630 -6.62 -5.91 -9.72
C LEU A 630 -5.61 -7.07 -9.72
N GLY A 631 -5.36 -7.65 -8.54
CA GLY A 631 -4.46 -8.81 -8.41
C GLY A 631 -5.00 -10.07 -9.09
N ILE A 632 -6.33 -10.25 -9.15
CA ILE A 632 -6.96 -11.35 -9.88
C ILE A 632 -6.92 -11.08 -11.39
N ALA A 633 -7.20 -9.85 -11.80
CA ALA A 633 -7.13 -9.45 -13.20
C ALA A 633 -5.74 -9.73 -13.81
N VAL A 634 -4.68 -9.31 -13.12
CA VAL A 634 -3.30 -9.52 -13.58
C VAL A 634 -2.90 -11.00 -13.57
N ALA A 635 -3.39 -11.81 -12.62
CA ALA A 635 -3.13 -13.24 -12.60
C ALA A 635 -3.74 -13.95 -13.82
N LYS A 636 -4.99 -13.62 -14.17
CA LYS A 636 -5.64 -14.15 -15.38
C LYS A 636 -4.89 -13.78 -16.66
N LEU A 637 -4.40 -12.55 -16.74
CA LEU A 637 -3.55 -12.11 -17.87
C LEU A 637 -2.24 -12.91 -17.92
N TYR A 638 -1.58 -13.09 -16.78
CA TYR A 638 -0.36 -13.89 -16.69
C TYR A 638 -0.57 -15.32 -17.19
N ASP A 639 -1.57 -16.02 -16.65
CA ASP A 639 -1.87 -17.41 -16.98
C ASP A 639 -2.23 -17.55 -18.46
N PHE A 640 -3.06 -16.65 -19.00
CA PHE A 640 -3.41 -16.70 -20.40
C PHE A 640 -2.20 -16.46 -21.32
N ILE A 641 -1.39 -15.44 -21.03
CA ILE A 641 -0.24 -15.12 -21.88
C ILE A 641 0.81 -16.21 -21.81
N TRP A 642 1.11 -16.69 -20.60
CA TRP A 642 2.17 -17.67 -20.40
C TRP A 642 1.76 -19.06 -20.90
N ASP A 643 0.64 -19.56 -20.37
CA ASP A 643 0.25 -20.96 -20.57
C ASP A 643 -0.56 -21.15 -21.85
N VAL A 644 -1.53 -20.27 -22.17
CA VAL A 644 -2.43 -20.47 -23.30
C VAL A 644 -1.81 -19.94 -24.59
N PHE A 645 -1.41 -18.67 -24.61
CA PHE A 645 -0.91 -18.04 -25.83
C PHE A 645 0.50 -18.54 -26.19
N CYS A 646 1.47 -18.44 -25.26
CA CYS A 646 2.86 -18.77 -25.57
C CYS A 646 3.14 -20.26 -25.64
N ASP A 647 2.61 -21.08 -24.70
CA ASP A 647 2.97 -22.49 -24.60
C ASP A 647 2.11 -23.37 -25.51
N TRP A 648 0.90 -22.91 -25.86
CA TRP A 648 0.00 -23.68 -26.73
C TRP A 648 -0.23 -23.02 -28.09
N TYR A 649 -0.88 -21.86 -28.15
CA TYR A 649 -1.33 -21.32 -29.42
C TYR A 649 -0.18 -21.01 -30.39
N ILE A 650 0.88 -20.37 -29.92
CA ILE A 650 2.05 -20.11 -30.77
C ILE A 650 2.63 -21.40 -31.31
N GLU A 651 2.77 -22.44 -30.50
CA GLU A 651 3.33 -23.72 -30.94
C GLU A 651 2.43 -24.45 -31.95
N ILE A 652 1.11 -24.35 -31.80
CA ILE A 652 0.14 -24.89 -32.76
C ILE A 652 0.18 -24.06 -34.06
N ALA A 653 0.16 -22.75 -33.98
CA ALA A 653 0.21 -21.86 -35.13
C ALA A 653 1.47 -22.06 -36.01
N LYS A 654 2.60 -22.46 -35.38
CA LYS A 654 3.83 -22.81 -36.13
C LYS A 654 3.63 -23.86 -37.19
N ILE A 655 2.70 -24.78 -37.02
CA ILE A 655 2.44 -25.84 -38.00
C ILE A 655 1.99 -25.24 -39.33
N ARG A 656 0.98 -24.36 -39.27
CA ARG A 656 0.42 -23.68 -40.41
C ARG A 656 1.39 -22.64 -41.02
N LEU A 657 2.07 -21.89 -40.14
CA LEU A 657 3.05 -20.89 -40.59
C LEU A 657 4.25 -21.51 -41.31
N GLN A 658 4.65 -22.75 -40.96
CA GLN A 658 5.77 -23.45 -41.59
C GLN A 658 5.35 -24.24 -42.84
N SER A 659 4.13 -24.85 -42.86
CA SER A 659 3.62 -25.53 -44.05
C SER A 659 3.16 -24.59 -45.15
N GLY A 660 2.75 -23.37 -44.77
CA GLY A 660 2.14 -22.40 -45.68
C GLY A 660 0.64 -22.56 -45.85
N GLU A 661 0.06 -23.72 -45.49
CA GLU A 661 -1.37 -23.98 -45.59
C GLU A 661 -2.14 -23.29 -44.43
N GLY A 662 -3.05 -22.38 -44.78
CA GLY A 662 -3.79 -21.55 -43.83
C GLY A 662 -2.92 -20.54 -43.07
N ALA A 663 -1.71 -20.24 -43.52
CA ALA A 663 -0.78 -19.34 -42.86
C ALA A 663 -1.32 -17.92 -42.73
N ASP A 664 -2.06 -17.41 -43.71
CA ASP A 664 -2.60 -16.04 -43.67
C ASP A 664 -3.71 -15.90 -42.61
N THR A 665 -4.55 -16.91 -42.43
CA THR A 665 -5.52 -16.96 -41.35
C THR A 665 -4.81 -17.01 -40.00
N ALA A 666 -3.79 -17.86 -39.82
CA ALA A 666 -3.02 -17.95 -38.60
C ALA A 666 -2.33 -16.61 -38.25
N LYS A 667 -1.77 -15.90 -39.25
CA LYS A 667 -1.19 -14.55 -39.03
C LYS A 667 -2.24 -13.54 -38.60
N ALA A 668 -3.42 -13.52 -39.19
CA ALA A 668 -4.50 -12.60 -38.83
C ALA A 668 -4.98 -12.85 -37.40
N VAL A 669 -5.18 -14.11 -36.99
CA VAL A 669 -5.58 -14.47 -35.63
C VAL A 669 -4.46 -14.16 -34.62
N LEU A 670 -3.19 -14.41 -34.96
CA LEU A 670 -2.06 -14.03 -34.10
C LEU A 670 -1.99 -12.52 -33.84
N VAL A 671 -2.21 -11.70 -34.87
CA VAL A 671 -2.24 -10.23 -34.71
C VAL A 671 -3.42 -9.81 -33.83
N TYR A 672 -4.60 -10.35 -34.07
CA TYR A 672 -5.79 -10.04 -33.26
C TYR A 672 -5.56 -10.36 -31.78
N VAL A 673 -5.19 -11.60 -31.49
CA VAL A 673 -4.98 -12.07 -30.11
C VAL A 673 -3.86 -11.31 -29.43
N LEU A 674 -2.74 -11.07 -30.11
CA LEU A 674 -1.65 -10.29 -29.54
C LEU A 674 -2.07 -8.85 -29.27
N THR A 675 -2.85 -8.21 -30.14
CA THR A 675 -3.36 -6.85 -29.95
C THR A 675 -4.24 -6.77 -28.71
N ASP A 676 -5.17 -7.72 -28.53
CA ASP A 676 -6.04 -7.75 -27.34
C ASP A 676 -5.25 -8.02 -26.06
N ILE A 677 -4.29 -8.94 -26.09
CA ILE A 677 -3.35 -9.15 -24.98
C ILE A 677 -2.65 -7.84 -24.58
N LEU A 678 -2.10 -7.13 -25.56
CA LEU A 678 -1.38 -5.88 -25.30
C LEU A 678 -2.30 -4.82 -24.69
N LYS A 679 -3.53 -4.69 -25.23
CA LYS A 679 -4.52 -3.74 -24.69
C LYS A 679 -4.93 -4.06 -23.27
N LEU A 680 -5.25 -5.33 -22.96
CA LEU A 680 -5.63 -5.78 -21.63
C LEU A 680 -4.47 -5.66 -20.61
N LEU A 681 -3.24 -5.86 -21.04
CA LEU A 681 -2.04 -5.78 -20.21
C LEU A 681 -1.52 -4.34 -20.02
N HIS A 682 -1.88 -3.42 -20.93
CA HIS A 682 -1.34 -2.04 -20.96
C HIS A 682 -1.48 -1.29 -19.63
N PRO A 683 -2.59 -1.35 -18.89
CA PRO A 683 -2.69 -0.70 -17.57
C PRO A 683 -1.62 -1.17 -16.58
N PHE A 684 -1.19 -2.42 -16.66
CA PHE A 684 -0.23 -3.04 -15.75
C PHE A 684 1.23 -2.87 -16.19
N MET A 685 1.49 -2.98 -17.50
CA MET A 685 2.82 -2.92 -18.12
C MET A 685 2.83 -1.97 -19.33
N PRO A 686 2.72 -0.65 -19.07
CA PRO A 686 2.44 0.31 -20.14
C PRO A 686 3.56 0.45 -21.17
N PHE A 687 4.83 0.31 -20.79
CA PHE A 687 5.96 0.59 -21.68
C PHE A 687 6.20 -0.52 -22.70
N ILE A 688 6.28 -1.76 -22.27
CA ILE A 688 6.49 -2.89 -23.17
C ILE A 688 5.30 -3.09 -24.12
N THR A 689 4.08 -2.85 -23.62
CA THR A 689 2.87 -2.99 -24.43
C THR A 689 2.79 -1.91 -25.50
N GLU A 690 3.15 -0.66 -25.20
CA GLU A 690 3.26 0.41 -26.18
C GLU A 690 4.32 0.08 -27.23
N GLU A 691 5.50 -0.34 -26.83
CA GLU A 691 6.61 -0.65 -27.73
C GLU A 691 6.26 -1.77 -28.72
N ILE A 692 5.60 -2.84 -28.23
CA ILE A 692 5.15 -3.93 -29.10
C ILE A 692 4.00 -3.47 -30.01
N TYR A 693 3.05 -2.68 -29.47
CA TYR A 693 1.92 -2.15 -30.23
C TYR A 693 2.39 -1.30 -31.42
N GLN A 694 3.41 -0.45 -31.21
CA GLN A 694 4.02 0.35 -32.28
C GLN A 694 4.75 -0.49 -33.33
N ALA A 695 5.05 -1.76 -33.04
CA ALA A 695 5.73 -2.66 -33.98
C ALA A 695 4.77 -3.54 -34.79
N ILE A 696 3.57 -3.81 -34.31
CA ILE A 696 2.53 -4.57 -35.02
C ILE A 696 1.61 -3.63 -35.83
N PRO A 697 0.79 -4.13 -36.77
CA PRO A 697 -0.27 -3.35 -37.37
C PRO A 697 -1.25 -2.83 -36.31
N HIS A 698 -1.51 -1.51 -36.30
CA HIS A 698 -2.38 -0.84 -35.33
C HIS A 698 -3.21 0.27 -35.98
N ASP A 699 -4.27 0.70 -35.32
CA ASP A 699 -5.26 1.67 -35.80
C ASP A 699 -5.19 3.04 -35.13
N THR A 700 -4.51 3.15 -33.99
CA THR A 700 -4.34 4.39 -33.22
C THR A 700 -2.86 4.75 -33.06
N GLU A 701 -2.54 6.03 -32.87
CA GLU A 701 -1.17 6.51 -32.70
C GLU A 701 -0.50 5.94 -31.43
N SER A 702 -1.27 5.57 -30.43
CA SER A 702 -0.81 4.97 -29.19
C SER A 702 -1.83 3.94 -28.70
N ILE A 703 -1.34 2.87 -28.06
CA ILE A 703 -2.20 1.90 -27.38
C ILE A 703 -3.03 2.56 -26.29
N MET A 704 -2.54 3.62 -25.67
CA MET A 704 -3.19 4.35 -24.57
C MET A 704 -4.55 4.93 -24.96
N ILE A 705 -4.72 5.30 -26.23
CA ILE A 705 -5.95 5.87 -26.79
C ILE A 705 -6.73 4.86 -27.64
N SER A 706 -6.29 3.61 -27.68
CA SER A 706 -7.01 2.53 -28.36
C SER A 706 -8.23 2.09 -27.56
N LYS A 707 -9.21 1.50 -28.25
CA LYS A 707 -10.41 1.00 -27.57
C LYS A 707 -10.08 -0.24 -26.72
N TRP A 708 -10.63 -0.28 -25.50
CA TRP A 708 -10.58 -1.44 -24.60
C TRP A 708 -11.28 -2.66 -25.24
N PRO A 709 -10.71 -3.87 -25.17
CA PRO A 709 -11.34 -5.08 -25.67
C PRO A 709 -12.65 -5.38 -24.92
N GLU A 710 -13.72 -5.56 -25.70
CA GLU A 710 -15.04 -5.91 -25.17
C GLU A 710 -15.39 -7.36 -25.50
N TYR A 711 -16.17 -8.00 -24.65
CA TYR A 711 -16.68 -9.34 -24.92
C TYR A 711 -17.64 -9.32 -26.11
N ASP A 712 -17.34 -10.14 -27.13
CA ASP A 712 -18.18 -10.34 -28.31
C ASP A 712 -18.80 -11.74 -28.31
N PRO A 713 -20.13 -11.88 -28.12
CA PRO A 713 -20.80 -13.19 -28.14
C PRO A 713 -20.56 -14.00 -29.41
N THR A 714 -20.24 -13.35 -30.53
CA THR A 714 -20.02 -14.05 -31.83
C THR A 714 -18.66 -14.75 -31.87
N LEU A 715 -17.75 -14.44 -30.97
CA LEU A 715 -16.44 -15.07 -30.78
C LEU A 715 -16.43 -16.09 -29.65
N SER A 716 -17.58 -16.60 -29.23
CA SER A 716 -17.70 -17.66 -28.23
C SER A 716 -17.91 -19.02 -28.92
N PHE A 717 -16.93 -19.90 -28.84
CA PHE A 717 -16.88 -21.18 -29.55
C PHE A 717 -16.73 -22.35 -28.56
N ALA A 718 -17.77 -22.61 -27.76
CA ALA A 718 -17.72 -23.58 -26.66
C ALA A 718 -17.47 -25.03 -27.13
N ASP A 719 -17.98 -25.40 -28.30
CA ASP A 719 -17.77 -26.74 -28.87
C ASP A 719 -16.33 -26.97 -29.28
N GLU A 720 -15.73 -25.97 -29.93
CA GLU A 720 -14.32 -26.02 -30.34
C GLU A 720 -13.37 -25.94 -29.15
N GLU A 721 -13.73 -25.20 -28.10
CA GLU A 721 -12.98 -25.24 -26.84
C GLU A 721 -12.97 -26.63 -26.23
N ALA A 722 -14.13 -27.28 -26.14
CA ALA A 722 -14.24 -28.65 -25.60
C ALA A 722 -13.46 -29.68 -26.46
N GLN A 723 -13.46 -29.51 -27.77
CA GLN A 723 -12.70 -30.39 -28.68
C GLN A 723 -11.18 -30.18 -28.50
N MET A 724 -10.72 -28.95 -28.45
CA MET A 724 -9.30 -28.62 -28.22
C MET A 724 -8.82 -29.13 -26.86
N GLU A 725 -9.64 -29.05 -25.80
CA GLU A 725 -9.25 -29.56 -24.48
C GLU A 725 -8.99 -31.07 -24.50
N LYS A 726 -9.81 -31.88 -25.24
CA LYS A 726 -9.55 -33.31 -25.40
C LYS A 726 -8.21 -33.59 -26.04
N ILE A 727 -7.86 -32.85 -27.10
CA ILE A 727 -6.55 -32.95 -27.79
C ILE A 727 -5.42 -32.55 -26.85
N MET A 728 -5.59 -31.43 -26.15
CA MET A 728 -4.56 -30.91 -25.23
C MET A 728 -4.33 -31.83 -24.04
N ASP A 729 -5.39 -32.46 -23.52
CA ASP A 729 -5.28 -33.47 -22.44
C ASP A 729 -4.47 -34.68 -22.88
N ALA A 730 -4.72 -35.20 -24.07
CA ALA A 730 -3.93 -36.27 -24.65
C ALA A 730 -2.46 -35.90 -24.82
N ILE A 731 -2.17 -34.70 -25.33
CA ILE A 731 -0.81 -34.18 -25.48
C ILE A 731 -0.12 -34.05 -24.10
N ARG A 732 -0.81 -33.51 -23.09
CA ARG A 732 -0.28 -33.38 -21.71
C ARG A 732 0.03 -34.76 -21.15
N ALA A 733 -0.87 -35.70 -21.28
CA ALA A 733 -0.73 -37.06 -20.78
C ALA A 733 0.47 -37.80 -21.42
N ILE A 734 0.65 -37.66 -22.75
CA ILE A 734 1.79 -38.20 -23.47
C ILE A 734 3.10 -37.55 -23.00
N ARG A 735 3.14 -36.19 -22.90
CA ARG A 735 4.31 -35.46 -22.42
C ARG A 735 4.72 -35.87 -21.00
N ASN A 736 3.76 -35.98 -20.09
CA ASN A 736 4.00 -36.37 -18.70
C ASN A 736 4.57 -37.79 -18.66
N ARG A 737 3.99 -38.74 -19.42
CA ARG A 737 4.47 -40.10 -19.45
C ARG A 737 5.87 -40.21 -20.03
N ARG A 738 6.15 -39.48 -21.10
CA ARG A 738 7.51 -39.40 -21.68
C ARG A 738 8.52 -38.81 -20.67
N ALA A 739 8.15 -37.81 -19.92
CA ALA A 739 8.99 -37.20 -18.88
C ALA A 739 9.29 -38.18 -17.72
N GLU A 740 8.27 -38.90 -17.24
CA GLU A 740 8.41 -39.96 -16.24
C GLU A 740 9.40 -41.06 -16.69
N MET A 741 9.37 -41.37 -17.97
CA MET A 741 10.27 -42.37 -18.59
C MET A 741 11.61 -41.79 -19.03
N ASN A 742 11.89 -40.51 -18.77
CA ASN A 742 13.11 -39.79 -19.18
C ASN A 742 13.40 -39.84 -20.70
N ILE A 743 12.33 -39.80 -21.54
CA ILE A 743 12.46 -39.87 -22.98
C ILE A 743 12.69 -38.45 -23.55
N PRO A 744 13.82 -38.21 -24.22
CA PRO A 744 14.12 -36.89 -24.76
C PRO A 744 13.17 -36.52 -25.92
N PRO A 745 12.89 -35.22 -26.13
CA PRO A 745 12.04 -34.73 -27.24
C PRO A 745 12.50 -35.17 -28.64
N SER A 746 13.79 -35.36 -28.83
CA SER A 746 14.40 -35.80 -30.10
C SER A 746 14.02 -37.21 -30.51
N LYS A 747 13.61 -38.06 -29.56
CA LYS A 747 13.18 -39.43 -29.81
C LYS A 747 11.69 -39.48 -30.08
N LYS A 748 11.31 -39.56 -31.32
CA LYS A 748 9.92 -39.65 -31.77
C LYS A 748 9.42 -41.11 -31.75
N SER A 749 8.14 -41.31 -31.45
CA SER A 749 7.45 -42.61 -31.42
C SER A 749 6.10 -42.53 -32.10
N LYS A 750 5.64 -43.63 -32.64
CA LYS A 750 4.27 -43.75 -33.10
C LYS A 750 3.30 -43.70 -31.91
N VAL A 751 2.14 -43.09 -32.10
CA VAL A 751 1.08 -42.98 -31.11
C VAL A 751 -0.19 -43.55 -31.67
N TYR A 752 -0.85 -44.42 -30.93
CA TYR A 752 -2.17 -44.96 -31.28
C TYR A 752 -3.19 -44.38 -30.31
N VAL A 753 -4.29 -43.82 -30.84
CA VAL A 753 -5.33 -43.16 -30.04
C VAL A 753 -6.65 -43.94 -30.23
N GLU A 754 -7.05 -44.66 -29.20
CA GLU A 754 -8.34 -45.36 -29.14
C GLU A 754 -9.37 -44.40 -28.49
N THR A 755 -10.39 -44.03 -29.24
CA THR A 755 -11.34 -42.99 -28.80
C THR A 755 -12.66 -43.06 -29.54
N ALA A 756 -13.76 -42.66 -28.88
CA ALA A 756 -15.05 -42.43 -29.50
C ALA A 756 -15.16 -41.09 -30.26
N PHE A 757 -14.14 -40.23 -30.16
CA PHE A 757 -14.06 -38.90 -30.76
C PHE A 757 -13.07 -38.85 -31.92
N ALA A 758 -13.13 -39.86 -32.83
CA ALA A 758 -12.13 -40.02 -33.87
C ALA A 758 -11.96 -38.79 -34.75
N ASP A 759 -13.02 -38.09 -35.10
CA ASP A 759 -13.01 -36.90 -35.96
C ASP A 759 -12.24 -35.73 -35.27
N VAL A 760 -12.42 -35.57 -33.95
CA VAL A 760 -11.70 -34.52 -33.15
C VAL A 760 -10.20 -34.81 -33.12
N PHE A 761 -9.81 -36.08 -32.84
CA PHE A 761 -8.41 -36.44 -32.78
C PHE A 761 -7.75 -36.48 -34.18
N ALA A 762 -8.54 -36.73 -35.24
CA ALA A 762 -8.04 -36.62 -36.61
C ALA A 762 -7.59 -35.19 -36.96
N VAL A 763 -8.40 -34.18 -36.56
CA VAL A 763 -8.04 -32.77 -36.70
C VAL A 763 -6.79 -32.43 -35.84
N GLY A 764 -6.72 -33.00 -34.63
CA GLY A 764 -5.63 -32.77 -33.67
C GLY A 764 -4.36 -33.59 -33.97
N SER A 765 -4.34 -34.45 -34.99
CA SER A 765 -3.21 -35.37 -35.22
C SER A 765 -1.89 -34.66 -35.43
N GLU A 766 -1.86 -33.57 -36.19
CA GLU A 766 -0.66 -32.77 -36.42
C GLU A 766 -0.19 -32.05 -35.15
N PHE A 767 -1.12 -31.64 -34.26
CA PHE A 767 -0.79 -31.06 -32.96
C PHE A 767 -0.11 -32.11 -32.06
N ILE A 768 -0.66 -33.34 -32.03
CA ILE A 768 -0.06 -34.45 -31.26
C ILE A 768 1.33 -34.78 -31.83
N LYS A 769 1.48 -34.89 -33.17
CA LYS A 769 2.80 -35.13 -33.80
C LYS A 769 3.84 -34.10 -33.37
N ARG A 770 3.49 -32.84 -33.40
CA ARG A 770 4.43 -31.75 -33.06
C ARG A 770 4.65 -31.64 -31.56
N LEU A 771 3.59 -31.56 -30.78
CA LEU A 771 3.65 -31.17 -29.37
C LEU A 771 3.90 -32.35 -28.43
N ALA A 772 3.55 -33.56 -28.81
CA ALA A 772 3.83 -34.77 -28.05
C ALA A 772 5.01 -35.58 -28.61
N TYR A 773 5.73 -35.02 -29.60
CA TYR A 773 6.88 -35.66 -30.24
C TYR A 773 6.57 -37.02 -30.86
N ALA A 774 5.38 -37.16 -31.48
CA ALA A 774 5.02 -38.37 -32.19
C ALA A 774 5.63 -38.38 -33.61
N SER A 775 6.01 -39.54 -34.10
CA SER A 775 6.42 -39.74 -35.50
C SER A 775 5.20 -39.85 -36.43
N ASP A 776 4.16 -40.50 -35.93
CA ASP A 776 2.86 -40.67 -36.57
C ASP A 776 1.76 -40.89 -35.54
N VAL A 777 0.51 -40.63 -35.91
CA VAL A 777 -0.68 -40.80 -35.06
C VAL A 777 -1.71 -41.62 -35.82
N GLU A 778 -2.10 -42.75 -35.26
CA GLU A 778 -3.16 -43.62 -35.77
C GLU A 778 -4.37 -43.62 -34.83
N ILE A 779 -5.56 -43.38 -35.35
CA ILE A 779 -6.79 -43.16 -34.57
C ILE A 779 -7.81 -44.22 -34.99
N ALA A 780 -8.42 -44.85 -33.98
CA ALA A 780 -9.49 -45.85 -34.20
C ALA A 780 -10.40 -45.96 -32.97
N ASP A 781 -11.60 -46.54 -33.15
CA ASP A 781 -12.51 -46.83 -32.06
C ASP A 781 -11.99 -47.93 -31.14
N ALA A 782 -11.19 -48.87 -31.69
CA ALA A 782 -10.49 -49.91 -30.93
C ALA A 782 -9.29 -50.42 -31.74
N PHE A 783 -8.23 -50.80 -31.03
CA PHE A 783 -7.07 -51.46 -31.62
C PHE A 783 -7.02 -52.94 -31.18
N GLY A 784 -6.50 -53.80 -32.06
CA GLY A 784 -6.13 -55.17 -31.73
C GLY A 784 -4.87 -55.21 -30.84
N ASP A 785 -4.20 -56.38 -30.82
CA ASP A 785 -2.96 -56.51 -30.06
C ASP A 785 -1.83 -55.66 -30.68
N LEU A 786 -1.41 -54.64 -29.96
CA LEU A 786 -0.35 -53.71 -30.32
C LEU A 786 1.01 -54.14 -29.78
N GLY A 787 1.10 -55.34 -29.18
CA GLY A 787 2.34 -55.83 -28.56
C GLY A 787 2.72 -55.04 -27.30
N ASN A 788 4.03 -54.92 -27.05
CA ASN A 788 4.53 -54.20 -25.88
C ASN A 788 4.37 -52.67 -26.04
N THR A 789 3.34 -52.09 -25.41
CA THR A 789 3.02 -50.67 -25.42
C THR A 789 2.93 -50.11 -24.03
N VAL A 790 3.24 -48.82 -23.91
CA VAL A 790 2.87 -47.99 -22.73
C VAL A 790 1.44 -47.49 -22.95
N THR A 791 0.55 -47.82 -22.02
CA THR A 791 -0.84 -47.38 -22.06
C THR A 791 -1.03 -46.10 -21.21
N ILE A 792 -1.67 -45.10 -21.75
CA ILE A 792 -2.06 -43.87 -21.09
C ILE A 792 -3.57 -43.74 -21.23
N VAL A 793 -4.26 -43.43 -20.12
CA VAL A 793 -5.71 -43.28 -20.11
C VAL A 793 -6.04 -41.83 -19.75
N THR A 794 -6.82 -41.20 -20.61
CA THR A 794 -7.45 -39.88 -20.35
C THR A 794 -8.96 -40.09 -20.22
N ASN A 795 -9.69 -39.00 -19.97
CA ASN A 795 -11.17 -39.09 -19.94
C ASN A 795 -11.81 -39.49 -21.30
N ASP A 796 -11.15 -39.07 -22.40
CA ASP A 796 -11.71 -39.14 -23.75
C ASP A 796 -10.95 -40.12 -24.67
N ALA A 797 -9.81 -40.66 -24.23
CA ALA A 797 -9.00 -41.56 -25.07
C ALA A 797 -8.13 -42.52 -24.24
N LYS A 798 -7.87 -43.68 -24.84
CA LYS A 798 -6.73 -44.56 -24.46
C LYS A 798 -5.63 -44.43 -25.48
N ILE A 799 -4.44 -44.19 -25.02
CA ILE A 799 -3.32 -43.90 -25.89
C ILE A 799 -2.23 -44.96 -25.65
N TYR A 800 -1.73 -45.52 -26.76
CA TYR A 800 -0.72 -46.55 -26.70
C TYR A 800 0.53 -46.06 -27.44
N ILE A 801 1.71 -46.26 -26.83
CA ILE A 801 3.00 -45.91 -27.40
C ILE A 801 3.91 -47.15 -27.37
N PRO A 802 4.41 -47.65 -28.53
CA PRO A 802 5.26 -48.78 -28.61
C PRO A 802 6.55 -48.61 -27.79
N LEU A 803 6.83 -49.54 -26.91
CA LEU A 803 8.04 -49.49 -26.05
C LEU A 803 9.34 -49.56 -26.84
N GLY A 804 9.38 -50.32 -27.94
CA GLY A 804 10.54 -50.44 -28.78
C GLY A 804 11.01 -49.17 -29.44
N ASP A 805 10.06 -48.23 -29.66
CA ASP A 805 10.37 -46.90 -30.20
C ASP A 805 10.91 -45.93 -29.13
N LEU A 806 10.65 -46.20 -27.85
CA LEU A 806 10.89 -45.30 -26.75
C LEU A 806 12.18 -45.60 -25.98
N VAL A 807 12.53 -46.87 -25.80
CA VAL A 807 13.64 -47.26 -24.95
C VAL A 807 14.68 -48.01 -25.76
N ASP A 808 15.89 -47.54 -25.81
CA ASP A 808 17.05 -48.35 -26.16
C ASP A 808 17.39 -49.17 -24.90
N PHE A 809 16.81 -50.37 -24.80
CA PHE A 809 16.93 -51.23 -23.65
C PHE A 809 18.41 -51.50 -23.30
N GLU A 810 19.29 -51.53 -24.31
CA GLU A 810 20.72 -51.77 -24.12
C GLU A 810 21.42 -50.51 -23.58
N ALA A 811 21.11 -49.36 -24.12
CA ALA A 811 21.66 -48.08 -23.62
C ALA A 811 21.13 -47.74 -22.23
N GLU A 812 19.88 -47.99 -21.95
CA GLU A 812 19.25 -47.73 -20.64
C GLU A 812 19.76 -48.75 -19.59
N ALA A 813 19.92 -50.03 -19.95
CA ALA A 813 20.54 -50.97 -19.06
C ALA A 813 21.96 -50.56 -18.71
N LYS A 814 22.75 -50.13 -19.69
CA LYS A 814 24.12 -49.59 -19.45
C LYS A 814 24.13 -48.35 -18.55
N ARG A 815 23.15 -47.43 -18.76
CA ARG A 815 22.99 -46.24 -17.92
C ARG A 815 22.67 -46.60 -16.48
N LEU A 816 21.68 -47.46 -16.27
CA LEU A 816 21.27 -47.92 -14.93
C LEU A 816 22.36 -48.71 -14.24
N GLN A 817 23.11 -49.54 -14.98
CA GLN A 817 24.29 -50.25 -14.45
C GLN A 817 25.37 -49.29 -14.00
N LYS A 818 25.62 -48.24 -14.76
CA LYS A 818 26.60 -47.20 -14.40
C LYS A 818 26.16 -46.40 -13.17
N GLU A 819 24.88 -46.05 -13.09
CA GLU A 819 24.32 -45.37 -11.90
C GLU A 819 24.30 -46.27 -10.66
N LEU A 820 24.00 -47.56 -10.83
CA LEU A 820 24.05 -48.54 -9.77
C LEU A 820 25.48 -48.71 -9.22
N ALA A 821 26.47 -48.86 -10.10
CA ALA A 821 27.85 -48.95 -9.70
C ALA A 821 28.35 -47.73 -8.94
N ALA A 822 27.99 -46.53 -9.41
CA ALA A 822 28.33 -45.27 -8.74
C ALA A 822 27.65 -45.13 -7.37
N ALA A 823 26.39 -45.56 -7.25
CA ALA A 823 25.64 -45.51 -5.98
C ALA A 823 26.20 -46.52 -4.97
N GLU A 824 26.59 -47.74 -5.44
CA GLU A 824 27.20 -48.75 -4.61
C GLU A 824 28.61 -48.35 -4.12
N GLU A 825 29.43 -47.74 -4.98
CA GLU A 825 30.71 -47.16 -4.61
C GLU A 825 30.61 -46.07 -3.55
N LYS A 826 29.63 -45.16 -3.75
CA LYS A 826 29.37 -44.09 -2.79
C LYS A 826 28.87 -44.63 -1.45
N LEU A 827 27.98 -45.61 -1.46
CA LEU A 827 27.50 -46.27 -0.24
C LEU A 827 28.61 -46.97 0.51
N ALA A 828 29.47 -47.72 -0.21
CA ALA A 828 30.65 -48.39 0.37
C ALA A 828 31.61 -47.38 1.03
N PHE A 829 31.81 -46.20 0.40
CA PHE A 829 32.66 -45.16 0.97
C PHE A 829 32.04 -44.56 2.25
N ILE A 830 30.73 -44.33 2.28
CA ILE A 830 30.02 -43.79 3.47
C ILE A 830 30.03 -44.84 4.59
N ASN A 831 29.75 -46.11 4.28
CA ASN A 831 29.78 -47.19 5.27
C ASN A 831 31.19 -47.35 5.87
N LYS A 832 32.24 -47.30 5.07
CA LYS A 832 33.62 -47.31 5.55
C LYS A 832 33.94 -46.17 6.52
N LYS A 833 33.34 -45.01 6.32
CA LYS A 833 33.43 -43.87 7.28
C LYS A 833 32.65 -44.17 8.57
N LEU A 834 31.45 -44.71 8.45
CA LEU A 834 30.57 -45.01 9.59
C LEU A 834 31.11 -46.21 10.43
N ASP A 835 31.86 -47.15 9.78
CA ASP A 835 32.50 -48.26 10.44
C ASP A 835 33.84 -47.88 11.14
N ASN A 836 34.34 -46.67 10.91
CA ASN A 836 35.55 -46.18 11.57
C ASN A 836 35.23 -45.56 12.93
N PRO A 837 35.61 -46.21 14.05
CA PRO A 837 35.37 -45.68 15.39
C PRO A 837 36.00 -44.30 15.63
N GLY A 838 37.11 -44.02 14.94
CA GLY A 838 37.79 -42.72 15.01
C GLY A 838 36.97 -41.56 14.40
N PHE A 839 36.12 -41.84 13.40
CA PHE A 839 35.19 -40.87 12.81
C PHE A 839 33.95 -40.76 13.66
N VAL A 840 33.30 -41.85 14.01
CA VAL A 840 31.99 -41.83 14.72
C VAL A 840 32.12 -41.20 16.11
N ASN A 841 33.26 -41.40 16.80
CA ASN A 841 33.47 -40.88 18.16
C ASN A 841 34.04 -39.45 18.21
N LYS A 842 34.58 -38.92 17.09
CA LYS A 842 35.24 -37.59 17.04
C LYS A 842 34.53 -36.59 16.18
N ALA A 843 33.69 -36.98 15.23
CA ALA A 843 32.91 -36.06 14.40
C ALA A 843 31.70 -35.56 15.14
N PRO A 844 31.22 -34.30 14.84
CA PRO A 844 29.98 -33.80 15.40
C PRO A 844 28.81 -34.74 15.09
N GLU A 845 27.93 -35.00 16.08
CA GLU A 845 26.80 -35.92 15.97
C GLU A 845 25.93 -35.65 14.73
N LYS A 846 25.71 -34.34 14.40
CA LYS A 846 25.01 -33.91 13.19
C LYS A 846 25.64 -34.45 11.90
N VAL A 847 26.96 -34.50 11.81
CA VAL A 847 27.68 -35.00 10.63
C VAL A 847 27.58 -36.52 10.55
N VAL A 848 27.66 -37.24 11.66
CA VAL A 848 27.47 -38.69 11.71
C VAL A 848 26.04 -39.03 11.29
N GLN A 849 25.03 -38.30 11.77
CA GLN A 849 23.62 -38.52 11.40
C GLN A 849 23.39 -38.25 9.91
N GLN A 850 23.95 -37.16 9.35
CA GLN A 850 23.86 -36.88 7.90
C GLN A 850 24.44 -38.04 7.05
N ASN A 851 25.56 -38.64 7.45
CA ASN A 851 26.13 -39.80 6.73
C ASN A 851 25.24 -41.04 6.85
N ARG A 852 24.58 -41.27 7.99
CA ARG A 852 23.57 -42.35 8.15
C ARG A 852 22.35 -42.15 7.26
N ASP A 853 21.80 -40.94 7.22
CA ASP A 853 20.66 -40.59 6.39
C ASP A 853 21.00 -40.72 4.90
N GLU A 854 22.22 -40.34 4.52
CA GLU A 854 22.72 -40.49 3.14
C GLU A 854 22.93 -41.94 2.77
N ALA A 855 23.44 -42.77 3.68
CA ALA A 855 23.57 -44.21 3.47
C ALA A 855 22.20 -44.87 3.30
N ALA A 856 21.20 -44.53 4.10
CA ALA A 856 19.84 -45.04 3.98
C ALA A 856 19.21 -44.69 2.61
N LYS A 857 19.31 -43.42 2.17
CA LYS A 857 18.84 -42.96 0.85
C LYS A 857 19.54 -43.69 -0.30
N LEU A 858 20.83 -43.92 -0.21
CA LEU A 858 21.58 -44.64 -1.22
C LEU A 858 21.20 -46.14 -1.25
N THR A 859 20.91 -46.74 -0.11
CA THR A 859 20.42 -48.12 -0.03
C THR A 859 19.07 -48.25 -0.72
N GLU A 860 18.14 -47.36 -0.49
CA GLU A 860 16.82 -47.30 -1.16
C GLU A 860 17.00 -47.07 -2.68
N LYS A 861 17.88 -46.15 -3.07
CA LYS A 861 18.18 -45.88 -4.49
C LYS A 861 18.77 -47.11 -5.18
N ILE A 862 19.67 -47.84 -4.56
CA ILE A 862 20.25 -49.07 -5.09
C ILE A 862 19.19 -50.17 -5.28
N ALA A 863 18.28 -50.33 -4.32
CA ALA A 863 17.17 -51.27 -4.43
C ALA A 863 16.25 -50.92 -5.62
N ASN A 864 15.92 -49.63 -5.79
CA ASN A 864 15.13 -49.16 -6.91
C ASN A 864 15.78 -49.33 -8.27
N LEU A 865 17.13 -49.09 -8.36
CA LEU A 865 17.90 -49.28 -9.59
C LEU A 865 17.99 -50.75 -9.98
N ARG A 866 18.16 -51.65 -9.01
CA ARG A 866 18.16 -53.09 -9.24
C ARG A 866 16.82 -53.60 -9.72
N SER A 867 15.72 -53.17 -9.07
CA SER A 867 14.37 -53.48 -9.52
C SER A 867 14.08 -53.00 -10.95
N SER A 868 14.58 -51.79 -11.27
CA SER A 868 14.46 -51.24 -12.63
C SER A 868 15.22 -52.04 -13.66
N LEU A 869 16.43 -52.53 -13.34
CA LEU A 869 17.21 -53.39 -14.22
C LEU A 869 16.59 -54.78 -14.42
N GLU A 870 15.99 -55.37 -13.36
CA GLU A 870 15.26 -56.63 -13.47
C GLU A 870 13.99 -56.52 -14.35
N ASN A 871 13.31 -55.35 -14.27
CA ASN A 871 12.12 -55.09 -15.11
C ASN A 871 12.47 -54.78 -16.58
N LEU A 872 13.66 -54.29 -16.87
CA LEU A 872 14.18 -54.12 -18.23
C LEU A 872 14.62 -55.44 -18.89
N GLY A 873 14.89 -56.47 -18.11
CA GLY A 873 15.28 -57.79 -18.61
C GLY A 873 14.13 -58.76 -18.83
N LYS A 874 12.91 -58.37 -18.51
CA LYS A 874 11.65 -59.10 -18.81
C LYS A 874 10.95 -58.51 -20.02
#